data_5b4c8217b0b705d890180b25756c5f68
#
_entry.id   5b4c8217b0b705d890180b25756c5f68
#
_cell.length_a   1.000
_cell.length_b   1.000
_cell.length_c   1.000
_cell.angle_alpha   90.00
_cell.angle_beta   90.00
_cell.angle_gamma   90.00
#
_symmetry.space_group_name_H-M   'P 1'
#
loop_
_entity.id
_entity.type
_entity.pdbx_description
1 polymer ?
#
loop_
_entity_poly.entity_id
_entity_poly.type
_entity_poly.pdbx_seq_one_letter_code
_entity_poly.pdbx_strand_id
1 'polypeptide(L)'
;MTSISQAIQQYSSGISEQPDLRKFSGQVRNIVNGIPDATYGLYKRPGSKRIGSTPLASVASGGSWFHYYRDETEGSYIGQVETDGTLNVWRCSDGTKMTTAYGTGGESAIKTYLSASNTEDLQFLTINDTTFVNNRDTTVATTGTTTARPDTHFAYVEILRTENGRQYALNAYNGEGTTNLTRATRLKIQSDTLDEGGGTGTCPGIGTQVFSVTSGSKKNLIFRITTLGQQGNFASEDDANSPQPQHGLYSCSYNRRVQLLHGGEGWADGDTATVTLDQAKTSYNYTVEVEDDETVATKADIKAVRPAPTPFDADSAVTIDTIIGGIVTELSGTGITCTVIGNGIYMTKSSAFQIEVLDPDLMRVMQGSINEVSNLPGQCKDGYIVKLTNSQDSQDDDYYLKFEGTNGKDGPGTWVECAEPGIVKSFDVSTMPHVIQRTGTTEFTVKQFSYPDRGVGDDNTNPIPNFVGKKINKVLFFRNRLAFLAGEYVVTCQPGTLGAPDFWSKTALVVSAVDPIDISSSSMFPSDLYDGIEITAGLLVFSSNQQFLLSSDDTILNPDTAKLRSVSTYNYNVNMPPISTGVAVGYIDNSGKFSRFNEMTNTSRENPPVVGETSKLVPALLPKDLDLITNSRENSIILFGKTNSDIVYGYRYLRLGNELKQSAWFTWKINNPIKYHFIIDDEYYFLDTDNFLQKINLIQDDDPNFDQDNENYIIHLDNWTTVGNGSYNSSTKVTTFANQSDWIDQVTSPNGDLVLVDLDTGSTRIARYAKCTVTNTDDFTVPGDWSTGTHYIGYLYDYQVDFPKFYVTQQQGQSIKYDASASVVLHRVKLNFGKVGLYSTTIKRLGKAEYTEEYESATLNEYNVSDAPYVDEDSVTIPIYDRNINTDLILKSTHPAPATLISSSWEGDYTPKYYRRA
;
A
#
# COMPACT_ATOMS: atom_id res chain seq x y z
N MET A 1 20.60 35.99 59.25
CA MET A 1 20.03 34.88 58.51
C MET A 1 18.54 34.86 58.77
N THR A 2 17.74 34.80 57.75
CA THR A 2 16.27 34.72 57.91
C THR A 2 15.88 33.30 57.69
N SER A 3 15.13 32.69 58.58
CA SER A 3 14.60 31.36 58.39
C SER A 3 13.62 31.36 57.22
N ILE A 4 13.70 30.40 56.34
CA ILE A 4 12.84 30.23 55.16
C ILE A 4 12.38 28.78 55.05
N SER A 5 11.10 28.63 54.64
CA SER A 5 10.54 27.33 54.27
C SER A 5 9.85 27.45 52.93
N GLN A 6 10.04 26.49 52.04
CA GLN A 6 9.39 26.42 50.74
C GLN A 6 8.96 25.01 50.41
N ALA A 7 7.86 24.89 49.70
CA ALA A 7 7.32 23.57 49.27
C ALA A 7 7.34 23.45 47.73
N ILE A 8 7.60 22.25 47.26
CA ILE A 8 7.37 21.79 45.91
C ILE A 8 6.14 20.88 45.96
N GLN A 9 5.03 21.36 45.44
CA GLN A 9 3.72 20.71 45.61
C GLN A 9 3.58 19.39 44.87
N GLN A 10 4.31 19.20 43.75
CA GLN A 10 4.21 17.99 42.94
C GLN A 10 5.49 17.77 42.12
N TYR A 11 5.78 16.51 41.79
CA TYR A 11 6.92 16.08 40.94
C TYR A 11 6.46 15.48 39.61
N SER A 12 5.49 16.15 38.97
CA SER A 12 4.90 15.69 37.69
C SER A 12 5.56 16.27 36.43
N SER A 13 6.62 17.08 36.58
CA SER A 13 7.27 17.79 35.48
C SER A 13 8.45 17.04 34.85
N GLY A 14 8.81 15.86 35.38
CA GLY A 14 9.80 14.94 34.81
C GLY A 14 11.24 15.41 34.86
N ILE A 15 12.07 14.79 34.02
CA ILE A 15 13.51 15.07 33.91
C ILE A 15 13.75 16.39 33.16
N SER A 16 14.75 17.13 33.64
CA SER A 16 15.29 18.29 32.90
C SER A 16 16.82 18.35 33.04
N GLU A 17 17.51 18.54 31.93
CA GLU A 17 18.97 18.75 31.88
C GLU A 17 19.35 20.22 32.03
N GLN A 18 18.36 21.09 32.24
CA GLN A 18 18.65 22.47 32.53
C GLN A 18 19.51 22.63 33.81
N PRO A 19 20.35 23.68 33.93
CA PRO A 19 20.96 23.99 35.18
C PRO A 19 19.88 24.14 36.29
N ASP A 20 20.16 23.66 37.50
CA ASP A 20 19.16 23.63 38.59
C ASP A 20 18.51 24.98 38.89
N LEU A 21 19.22 26.08 38.66
CA LEU A 21 18.71 27.45 38.75
C LEU A 21 17.64 27.81 37.71
N ARG A 22 17.46 27.00 36.69
CA ARG A 22 16.53 27.24 35.59
C ARG A 22 15.43 26.17 35.47
N LYS A 23 15.49 25.14 36.32
CA LYS A 23 14.48 24.09 36.34
C LYS A 23 13.14 24.67 36.81
N PHE A 24 12.09 24.24 36.14
CA PHE A 24 10.74 24.57 36.63
C PHE A 24 10.40 23.77 37.88
N SER A 25 9.43 24.23 38.63
CA SER A 25 8.94 23.56 39.85
C SER A 25 8.49 22.13 39.48
N GLY A 26 8.89 21.16 40.32
CA GLY A 26 8.58 19.75 40.09
C GLY A 26 9.46 19.03 39.06
N GLN A 27 10.41 19.70 38.41
CA GLN A 27 11.44 19.02 37.60
C GLN A 27 12.54 18.44 38.47
N VAL A 28 13.05 17.29 38.04
CA VAL A 28 14.16 16.60 38.68
C VAL A 28 15.35 16.44 37.74
N ARG A 29 16.51 16.02 38.26
CA ARG A 29 17.69 15.77 37.42
C ARG A 29 17.60 14.45 36.70
N ASN A 30 17.08 13.43 37.36
CA ASN A 30 16.95 12.08 36.82
C ASN A 30 15.78 11.34 37.45
N ILE A 31 15.14 10.47 36.66
CA ILE A 31 14.11 9.53 37.08
C ILE A 31 14.44 8.19 36.43
N VAL A 32 14.63 7.17 37.24
CA VAL A 32 14.78 5.79 36.79
C VAL A 32 13.62 4.96 37.32
N ASN A 33 12.90 4.27 36.44
CA ASN A 33 11.76 3.42 36.77
C ASN A 33 10.64 4.16 37.51
N GLY A 34 10.47 5.45 37.23
CA GLY A 34 9.38 6.25 37.75
C GLY A 34 8.49 6.76 36.62
N ILE A 35 7.25 7.04 36.92
CA ILE A 35 6.27 7.64 36.03
C ILE A 35 5.80 8.95 36.67
N PRO A 36 6.07 10.11 36.07
CA PRO A 36 5.52 11.37 36.53
C PRO A 36 4.06 11.51 36.10
N ASP A 37 3.16 11.66 37.03
CA ASP A 37 1.72 11.78 36.79
C ASP A 37 1.13 12.98 37.50
N ALA A 38 0.20 13.67 36.84
CA ALA A 38 -0.44 14.87 37.40
C ALA A 38 -1.43 14.55 38.53
N THR A 39 -1.98 13.35 38.55
CA THR A 39 -2.97 12.89 39.54
C THR A 39 -2.30 12.21 40.72
N TYR A 40 -1.40 11.26 40.44
CA TYR A 40 -0.83 10.38 41.47
C TYR A 40 0.55 10.84 41.97
N GLY A 41 1.19 11.80 41.31
CA GLY A 41 2.55 12.24 41.61
C GLY A 41 3.61 11.45 40.85
N LEU A 42 4.82 11.35 41.41
CA LEU A 42 5.92 10.58 40.81
C LEU A 42 5.98 9.19 41.46
N TYR A 43 5.46 8.20 40.77
CA TYR A 43 5.36 6.84 41.32
C TYR A 43 6.28 5.86 40.59
N LYS A 44 6.67 4.80 41.33
CA LYS A 44 7.41 3.69 40.81
C LYS A 44 6.57 2.96 39.76
N ARG A 45 7.14 2.67 38.56
CA ARG A 45 6.40 1.96 37.54
C ARG A 45 5.94 0.57 38.02
N PRO A 46 4.87 0.04 37.47
CA PRO A 46 4.53 -1.37 37.69
C PRO A 46 5.63 -2.28 37.20
N GLY A 47 5.69 -3.49 37.79
CA GLY A 47 6.58 -4.54 37.35
C GLY A 47 6.14 -5.14 36.02
N SER A 48 7.05 -5.86 35.36
CA SER A 48 6.72 -6.56 34.13
C SER A 48 6.34 -8.02 34.42
N LYS A 49 5.15 -8.42 33.97
CA LYS A 49 4.65 -9.78 34.05
C LYS A 49 5.15 -10.59 32.85
N ARG A 50 5.70 -11.76 33.12
CA ARG A 50 6.10 -12.71 32.09
C ARG A 50 4.87 -13.34 31.44
N ILE A 51 4.88 -13.47 30.12
CA ILE A 51 3.86 -14.18 29.36
C ILE A 51 4.36 -15.60 29.07
N GLY A 52 3.61 -16.57 29.57
CA GLY A 52 4.05 -17.99 29.54
C GLY A 52 5.11 -18.32 30.58
N SER A 53 5.41 -19.58 30.71
CA SER A 53 6.43 -20.09 31.65
C SER A 53 7.81 -20.20 31.02
N THR A 54 7.88 -20.27 29.70
CA THR A 54 9.12 -20.48 28.93
C THR A 54 9.33 -19.35 27.91
N PRO A 55 10.58 -19.17 27.44
CA PRO A 55 10.84 -18.26 26.32
C PRO A 55 10.02 -18.64 25.10
N LEU A 56 9.73 -17.66 24.25
CA LEU A 56 9.05 -17.92 22.98
C LEU A 56 9.85 -18.94 22.15
N ALA A 57 9.18 -20.01 21.71
CA ALA A 57 9.83 -21.11 21.01
C ALA A 57 10.28 -20.72 19.60
N SER A 58 11.50 -21.10 19.20
CA SER A 58 12.02 -20.92 17.83
C SER A 58 12.09 -19.44 17.38
N VAL A 59 12.46 -18.54 18.27
CA VAL A 59 12.80 -17.16 17.91
C VAL A 59 14.16 -17.15 17.21
N ALA A 60 14.21 -16.57 16.00
CA ALA A 60 15.48 -16.41 15.29
C ALA A 60 16.32 -15.27 15.87
N SER A 61 17.63 -15.34 15.69
CA SER A 61 18.57 -14.32 16.17
C SER A 61 18.46 -12.98 15.43
N GLY A 62 17.88 -12.96 14.23
CA GLY A 62 17.63 -11.78 13.41
C GLY A 62 16.28 -11.84 12.72
N GLY A 63 15.85 -10.73 12.17
CA GLY A 63 14.59 -10.62 11.45
C GLY A 63 13.77 -9.41 11.89
N SER A 64 12.73 -9.14 11.17
CA SER A 64 11.84 -7.98 11.38
C SER A 64 10.65 -8.39 12.26
N TRP A 65 10.30 -7.53 13.18
CA TRP A 65 9.22 -7.77 14.12
C TRP A 65 7.98 -6.97 13.76
N PHE A 66 6.79 -7.52 14.08
CA PHE A 66 5.51 -6.84 13.97
C PHE A 66 4.56 -7.34 15.07
N HIS A 67 3.47 -6.62 15.27
CA HIS A 67 2.36 -7.06 16.11
C HIS A 67 1.07 -7.06 15.32
N TYR A 68 0.18 -7.96 15.69
CA TYR A 68 -1.15 -8.10 15.12
C TYR A 68 -2.17 -7.98 16.24
N TYR A 69 -3.11 -7.07 16.07
CA TYR A 69 -4.26 -6.94 16.96
C TYR A 69 -5.45 -6.46 16.13
N ARG A 70 -6.58 -7.09 16.32
CA ARG A 70 -7.83 -6.71 15.70
C ARG A 70 -8.84 -6.26 16.74
N ASP A 71 -9.16 -7.14 17.68
CA ASP A 71 -10.09 -6.94 18.79
C ASP A 71 -9.81 -7.96 19.90
N GLU A 72 -10.45 -7.79 21.06
CA GLU A 72 -10.29 -8.69 22.21
C GLU A 72 -10.66 -10.16 21.89
N THR A 73 -11.62 -10.38 21.00
CA THR A 73 -12.10 -11.73 20.66
C THR A 73 -11.05 -12.50 19.85
N GLU A 74 -10.41 -11.82 18.92
CA GLU A 74 -9.35 -12.41 18.08
C GLU A 74 -8.00 -12.48 18.79
N GLY A 75 -7.80 -11.62 19.80
CA GLY A 75 -6.58 -11.56 20.60
C GLY A 75 -5.43 -10.82 19.92
N SER A 76 -4.33 -10.74 20.66
CA SER A 76 -3.09 -10.07 20.24
C SER A 76 -1.99 -11.09 19.96
N TYR A 77 -1.16 -10.78 18.96
CA TYR A 77 -0.07 -11.62 18.49
C TYR A 77 1.19 -10.79 18.21
N ILE A 78 2.34 -11.40 18.46
CA ILE A 78 3.64 -10.89 18.03
C ILE A 78 4.18 -11.80 16.94
N GLY A 79 4.74 -11.23 15.89
CA GLY A 79 5.29 -11.94 14.74
C GLY A 79 6.72 -11.54 14.43
N GLN A 80 7.48 -12.50 13.91
CA GLN A 80 8.83 -12.31 13.39
C GLN A 80 8.90 -12.86 11.97
N VAL A 81 9.42 -12.07 11.06
CA VAL A 81 9.90 -12.56 9.76
C VAL A 81 11.42 -12.67 9.84
N GLU A 82 11.93 -13.89 9.75
CA GLU A 82 13.36 -14.17 9.80
C GLU A 82 14.10 -13.62 8.58
N THR A 83 15.42 -13.54 8.64
CA THR A 83 16.24 -13.03 7.52
C THR A 83 16.13 -13.86 6.26
N ASP A 84 15.73 -15.14 6.35
CA ASP A 84 15.46 -16.02 5.21
C ASP A 84 14.02 -15.96 4.69
N GLY A 85 13.18 -15.10 5.29
CA GLY A 85 11.77 -14.94 4.95
C GLY A 85 10.83 -15.91 5.64
N THR A 86 11.29 -16.68 6.63
CA THR A 86 10.42 -17.57 7.43
C THR A 86 9.57 -16.74 8.38
N LEU A 87 8.26 -17.01 8.42
CA LEU A 87 7.32 -16.37 9.34
C LEU A 87 7.14 -17.18 10.61
N ASN A 88 7.30 -16.54 11.76
CA ASN A 88 6.91 -17.07 13.07
C ASN A 88 5.91 -16.11 13.72
N VAL A 89 4.90 -16.65 14.40
CA VAL A 89 3.90 -15.87 15.13
C VAL A 89 3.61 -16.52 16.47
N TRP A 90 3.46 -15.73 17.53
CA TRP A 90 3.12 -16.19 18.87
C TRP A 90 1.96 -15.37 19.43
N ARG A 91 1.12 -16.02 20.21
CA ARG A 91 -0.01 -15.37 20.88
C ARG A 91 0.46 -14.63 22.14
N CYS A 92 0.03 -13.38 22.31
CA CYS A 92 0.45 -12.56 23.44
C CYS A 92 -0.18 -12.93 24.78
N SER A 93 -1.25 -13.74 24.81
CA SER A 93 -1.88 -14.13 26.07
C SER A 93 -1.10 -15.22 26.84
N ASP A 94 -0.38 -16.09 26.12
CA ASP A 94 0.28 -17.27 26.73
C ASP A 94 1.62 -17.66 26.08
N GLY A 95 2.09 -16.92 25.06
CA GLY A 95 3.34 -17.23 24.36
C GLY A 95 3.27 -18.43 23.40
N THR A 96 2.09 -18.99 23.15
CA THR A 96 1.94 -20.15 22.28
C THR A 96 2.30 -19.82 20.85
N LYS A 97 3.19 -20.61 20.24
CA LYS A 97 3.56 -20.48 18.82
C LYS A 97 2.41 -20.92 17.92
N MET A 98 2.06 -20.09 16.95
CA MET A 98 1.05 -20.37 15.94
C MET A 98 1.63 -21.17 14.79
N THR A 99 0.76 -21.92 14.09
CA THR A 99 1.12 -22.58 12.83
C THR A 99 1.18 -21.54 11.72
N THR A 100 2.20 -21.62 10.88
CA THR A 100 2.35 -20.73 9.72
C THR A 100 2.27 -21.53 8.45
N ALA A 101 1.46 -21.06 7.49
CA ALA A 101 1.27 -21.67 6.18
C ALA A 101 1.62 -20.70 5.06
N TYR A 102 1.95 -21.25 3.88
CA TYR A 102 2.26 -20.48 2.68
C TYR A 102 1.17 -20.72 1.62
N GLY A 103 0.50 -19.65 1.23
CA GLY A 103 -0.61 -19.69 0.26
C GLY A 103 -0.17 -19.47 -1.18
N THR A 104 -0.97 -18.66 -1.90
CA THR A 104 -0.73 -18.32 -3.30
C THR A 104 0.68 -17.75 -3.49
N GLY A 105 1.40 -18.21 -4.50
CA GLY A 105 2.80 -17.89 -4.77
C GLY A 105 3.77 -19.01 -4.37
N GLY A 106 3.40 -19.83 -3.37
CA GLY A 106 4.22 -20.93 -2.87
C GLY A 106 5.35 -20.48 -1.94
N GLU A 107 5.78 -21.37 -1.07
CA GLU A 107 6.73 -21.08 0.02
C GLU A 107 8.03 -20.43 -0.47
N SER A 108 8.65 -20.97 -1.53
CA SER A 108 9.95 -20.48 -2.01
C SER A 108 9.89 -19.05 -2.53
N ALA A 109 8.87 -18.68 -3.32
CA ALA A 109 8.75 -17.32 -3.87
C ALA A 109 8.40 -16.33 -2.77
N ILE A 110 7.52 -16.71 -1.84
CA ILE A 110 7.13 -15.86 -0.70
C ILE A 110 8.34 -15.61 0.19
N LYS A 111 9.09 -16.62 0.57
CA LYS A 111 10.32 -16.47 1.37
C LYS A 111 11.36 -15.59 0.66
N THR A 112 11.51 -15.73 -0.66
CA THR A 112 12.41 -14.86 -1.43
C THR A 112 12.03 -13.38 -1.31
N TYR A 113 10.74 -13.07 -1.39
CA TYR A 113 10.27 -11.69 -1.23
C TYR A 113 10.44 -11.19 0.21
N LEU A 114 10.17 -12.03 1.20
CA LEU A 114 10.24 -11.69 2.62
C LEU A 114 11.67 -11.68 3.16
N SER A 115 12.65 -12.25 2.45
CA SER A 115 14.03 -12.24 2.91
C SER A 115 14.60 -10.82 2.87
N ALA A 116 15.17 -10.39 3.99
CA ALA A 116 15.72 -9.05 4.16
C ALA A 116 17.04 -9.10 4.92
N SER A 117 18.01 -8.30 4.49
CA SER A 117 19.31 -8.22 5.15
C SER A 117 19.28 -7.36 6.42
N ASN A 118 18.41 -6.34 6.44
CA ASN A 118 18.25 -5.45 7.57
C ASN A 118 16.83 -5.57 8.13
N THR A 119 16.69 -5.37 9.43
CA THR A 119 15.40 -5.46 10.13
C THR A 119 14.41 -4.37 9.72
N GLU A 120 14.91 -3.23 9.24
CA GLU A 120 14.11 -2.09 8.76
C GLU A 120 13.62 -2.22 7.32
N ASP A 121 14.09 -3.21 6.56
CA ASP A 121 13.69 -3.37 5.15
C ASP A 121 12.26 -3.90 5.01
N LEU A 122 11.77 -4.64 6.00
CA LEU A 122 10.39 -5.09 6.03
C LEU A 122 9.50 -4.15 6.83
N GLN A 123 8.37 -3.81 6.23
CA GLN A 123 7.36 -2.97 6.84
C GLN A 123 6.02 -3.67 6.90
N PHE A 124 5.32 -3.43 7.98
CA PHE A 124 4.06 -4.07 8.27
C PHE A 124 2.96 -3.01 8.44
N LEU A 125 1.80 -3.30 7.87
CA LEU A 125 0.59 -2.51 8.05
C LEU A 125 -0.59 -3.46 8.27
N THR A 126 -1.15 -3.46 9.45
CA THR A 126 -2.32 -4.28 9.77
C THR A 126 -3.60 -3.49 9.56
N ILE A 127 -4.50 -4.02 8.72
CA ILE A 127 -5.82 -3.46 8.45
C ILE A 127 -6.82 -4.61 8.59
N ASN A 128 -7.69 -4.54 9.58
CA ASN A 128 -8.61 -5.63 9.93
C ASN A 128 -7.84 -6.96 10.09
N ASP A 129 -8.16 -7.98 9.31
CA ASP A 129 -7.55 -9.32 9.39
C ASP A 129 -6.30 -9.48 8.53
N THR A 130 -5.87 -8.44 7.86
CA THR A 130 -4.79 -8.50 6.87
C THR A 130 -3.64 -7.62 7.29
N THR A 131 -2.46 -8.20 7.42
CA THR A 131 -1.20 -7.47 7.59
C THR A 131 -0.46 -7.46 6.27
N PHE A 132 -0.37 -6.30 5.64
CA PHE A 132 0.47 -6.08 4.47
C PHE A 132 1.93 -6.09 4.88
N VAL A 133 2.74 -6.81 4.13
CA VAL A 133 4.20 -6.85 4.30
C VAL A 133 4.84 -6.30 3.05
N ASN A 134 5.57 -5.21 3.20
CA ASN A 134 6.31 -4.55 2.13
C ASN A 134 7.81 -4.73 2.34
N ASN A 135 8.52 -5.16 1.30
CA ASN A 135 9.98 -5.20 1.29
C ASN A 135 10.51 -3.96 0.57
N ARG A 136 11.15 -3.06 1.32
CA ARG A 136 11.77 -1.83 0.82
C ARG A 136 12.94 -2.06 -0.11
N ASP A 137 13.50 -3.25 -0.14
CA ASP A 137 14.66 -3.55 -0.99
C ASP A 137 14.26 -4.14 -2.35
N THR A 138 12.99 -4.50 -2.51
CA THR A 138 12.44 -5.05 -3.75
C THR A 138 11.96 -3.94 -4.68
N THR A 139 12.48 -3.95 -5.93
CA THR A 139 11.99 -3.07 -6.99
C THR A 139 10.77 -3.68 -7.66
N VAL A 140 9.69 -2.94 -7.74
CA VAL A 140 8.45 -3.40 -8.37
C VAL A 140 8.62 -3.57 -9.86
N ALA A 141 8.20 -4.71 -10.40
CA ALA A 141 8.23 -5.04 -11.81
C ALA A 141 6.81 -5.28 -12.35
N THR A 142 6.72 -5.34 -13.66
CA THR A 142 5.50 -5.70 -14.38
C THR A 142 5.67 -7.03 -15.08
N THR A 143 4.58 -7.75 -15.28
CA THR A 143 4.55 -8.98 -16.02
C THR A 143 3.31 -9.05 -16.90
N GLY A 144 3.40 -9.83 -17.98
CA GLY A 144 2.29 -10.00 -18.90
C GLY A 144 1.95 -8.73 -19.69
N THR A 145 1.50 -8.99 -20.90
CA THR A 145 0.98 -7.96 -21.80
C THR A 145 -0.42 -8.36 -22.25
N THR A 146 -1.21 -7.40 -22.68
CA THR A 146 -2.42 -7.70 -23.42
C THR A 146 -2.05 -8.49 -24.67
N THR A 147 -2.93 -9.37 -25.14
CA THR A 147 -2.66 -10.12 -26.37
C THR A 147 -2.43 -9.13 -27.51
N ALA A 148 -1.23 -9.17 -28.09
CA ALA A 148 -0.95 -8.39 -29.28
C ALA A 148 -1.89 -8.90 -30.41
N ARG A 149 -2.73 -8.00 -30.88
CA ARG A 149 -3.59 -8.26 -32.04
C ARG A 149 -3.26 -7.21 -33.08
N PRO A 150 -2.43 -7.56 -34.08
CA PRO A 150 -2.24 -6.62 -35.17
C PRO A 150 -3.59 -6.36 -35.83
N ASP A 151 -4.10 -5.16 -35.69
CA ASP A 151 -5.38 -4.70 -36.27
C ASP A 151 -5.40 -4.85 -37.80
N THR A 152 -4.23 -4.92 -38.42
CA THR A 152 -4.02 -5.21 -39.83
C THR A 152 -4.25 -6.69 -40.23
N HIS A 153 -4.46 -7.61 -39.27
CA HIS A 153 -4.67 -9.03 -39.54
C HIS A 153 -6.14 -9.48 -39.50
N PHE A 154 -7.04 -8.59 -39.17
CA PHE A 154 -8.48 -8.87 -39.14
C PHE A 154 -9.29 -7.65 -39.55
N ALA A 155 -10.48 -7.88 -40.08
CA ALA A 155 -11.45 -6.86 -40.44
C ALA A 155 -12.87 -7.39 -40.22
N TYR A 156 -13.80 -6.49 -40.01
CA TYR A 156 -15.22 -6.80 -40.03
C TYR A 156 -15.93 -5.94 -41.05
N VAL A 157 -16.63 -6.59 -42.00
CA VAL A 157 -17.42 -5.90 -43.04
C VAL A 157 -18.88 -6.13 -42.76
N GLU A 158 -19.63 -5.07 -42.52
CA GLU A 158 -21.07 -5.10 -42.26
C GLU A 158 -21.88 -4.71 -43.50
N ILE A 159 -22.95 -5.45 -43.80
CA ILE A 159 -23.95 -5.08 -44.80
C ILE A 159 -24.98 -4.19 -44.09
N LEU A 160 -25.07 -2.93 -44.51
CA LEU A 160 -25.93 -1.95 -43.86
C LEU A 160 -27.38 -2.04 -44.37
N ARG A 161 -27.56 -2.29 -45.66
CA ARG A 161 -28.87 -2.42 -46.28
C ARG A 161 -28.80 -3.25 -47.57
N THR A 162 -29.93 -3.84 -47.95
CA THR A 162 -30.06 -4.58 -49.19
C THR A 162 -30.84 -3.74 -50.22
N GLU A 163 -30.27 -3.60 -51.41
CA GLU A 163 -30.91 -2.87 -52.52
C GLU A 163 -30.84 -3.71 -53.80
N ASN A 164 -31.88 -3.59 -54.64
CA ASN A 164 -31.90 -4.19 -55.97
C ASN A 164 -31.02 -3.39 -56.95
N GLY A 165 -30.40 -4.10 -57.88
CA GLY A 165 -29.55 -3.45 -58.91
C GLY A 165 -28.24 -2.86 -58.45
N ARG A 166 -27.81 -3.17 -57.26
CA ARG A 166 -26.55 -2.71 -56.63
C ARG A 166 -25.47 -3.78 -56.64
N GLN A 167 -24.24 -3.34 -56.72
CA GLN A 167 -23.06 -4.20 -56.63
C GLN A 167 -22.35 -3.99 -55.28
N TYR A 168 -22.25 -5.04 -54.46
CA TYR A 168 -21.57 -5.03 -53.20
C TYR A 168 -20.09 -5.37 -53.40
N ALA A 169 -19.29 -4.37 -53.68
CA ALA A 169 -17.90 -4.54 -54.08
C ALA A 169 -16.93 -4.03 -53.05
N LEU A 170 -15.82 -4.76 -52.87
CA LEU A 170 -14.72 -4.37 -52.00
C LEU A 170 -13.35 -4.71 -52.65
N ASN A 171 -12.32 -4.05 -52.15
CA ASN A 171 -10.93 -4.36 -52.49
C ASN A 171 -10.22 -4.88 -51.28
N ALA A 172 -9.47 -5.97 -51.47
CA ALA A 172 -8.55 -6.49 -50.47
C ALA A 172 -7.11 -6.29 -50.95
N TYR A 173 -6.32 -5.58 -50.11
CA TYR A 173 -4.94 -5.24 -50.42
C TYR A 173 -3.97 -5.92 -49.45
N ASN A 174 -2.69 -6.06 -49.84
CA ASN A 174 -1.64 -6.36 -48.89
C ASN A 174 -1.50 -5.24 -47.87
N GLY A 175 -1.38 -5.58 -46.59
CA GLY A 175 -1.39 -4.59 -45.50
C GLY A 175 -0.08 -3.81 -45.35
N GLU A 176 1.03 -4.33 -45.85
CA GLU A 176 2.36 -3.75 -45.68
C GLU A 176 2.93 -3.24 -47.01
N GLY A 177 3.57 -2.08 -46.91
CA GLY A 177 4.30 -1.48 -48.01
C GLY A 177 3.41 -0.88 -49.12
N THR A 178 3.90 0.15 -49.75
CA THR A 178 3.35 0.69 -50.99
C THR A 178 4.35 0.50 -52.11
N THR A 179 3.89 0.11 -53.29
CA THR A 179 4.69 -0.02 -54.49
C THR A 179 4.10 0.85 -55.60
N ASN A 180 4.93 1.29 -56.51
CA ASN A 180 4.45 2.00 -57.67
C ASN A 180 3.85 0.96 -58.62
N LEU A 181 2.54 0.96 -58.77
CA LEU A 181 1.80 0.06 -59.64
C LEU A 181 1.20 0.80 -60.78
N THR A 182 1.37 0.27 -62.01
CA THR A 182 0.67 0.79 -63.20
C THR A 182 -0.72 0.16 -63.26
N ARG A 183 -1.75 0.98 -63.35
CA ARG A 183 -3.16 0.57 -63.40
C ARG A 183 -3.87 1.17 -64.56
N ALA A 184 -4.73 0.41 -65.22
CA ALA A 184 -5.60 0.96 -66.25
C ALA A 184 -6.58 1.96 -65.63
N THR A 185 -6.73 3.11 -66.26
CA THR A 185 -7.71 4.17 -65.90
C THR A 185 -8.89 4.21 -66.87
N ARG A 186 -8.65 3.73 -68.09
CA ARG A 186 -9.69 3.71 -69.13
C ARG A 186 -9.52 2.49 -70.05
N LEU A 187 -10.63 1.93 -70.50
CA LEU A 187 -10.69 0.79 -71.41
C LEU A 187 -11.53 1.11 -72.64
N LYS A 188 -11.12 0.51 -73.79
CA LYS A 188 -11.95 0.50 -75.01
C LYS A 188 -12.09 -0.94 -75.51
N ILE A 189 -13.15 -1.18 -76.27
CA ILE A 189 -13.29 -2.47 -76.99
C ILE A 189 -12.51 -2.34 -78.27
N GLN A 190 -11.44 -3.10 -78.39
CA GLN A 190 -10.56 -3.10 -79.57
C GLN A 190 -11.14 -3.87 -80.73
N SER A 191 -11.60 -5.08 -80.46
CA SER A 191 -12.23 -5.92 -81.50
C SER A 191 -13.25 -6.87 -80.81
N ASP A 192 -14.26 -7.17 -81.63
CA ASP A 192 -15.16 -8.26 -81.38
C ASP A 192 -15.12 -9.18 -82.59
N THR A 193 -15.08 -10.44 -82.41
CA THR A 193 -15.22 -11.45 -83.41
C THR A 193 -16.69 -11.86 -83.53
N LEU A 194 -17.52 -10.88 -83.89
CA LEU A 194 -18.85 -11.18 -84.38
C LEU A 194 -18.68 -11.68 -85.82
N ASP A 195 -18.87 -12.96 -85.97
CA ASP A 195 -19.03 -13.50 -87.35
C ASP A 195 -20.37 -12.97 -87.91
N GLU A 196 -20.29 -12.00 -88.85
CA GLU A 196 -21.42 -11.47 -89.55
C GLU A 196 -21.97 -12.49 -90.58
N GLY A 197 -21.65 -13.74 -90.41
CA GLY A 197 -22.15 -14.83 -91.27
C GLY A 197 -23.65 -15.01 -91.01
N GLY A 198 -24.40 -14.69 -92.12
CA GLY A 198 -25.83 -14.87 -92.28
C GLY A 198 -26.34 -16.28 -91.96
N GLY A 199 -26.42 -16.62 -90.70
CA GLY A 199 -27.00 -17.85 -90.18
C GLY A 199 -28.28 -17.57 -89.39
N THR A 200 -29.28 -18.46 -89.50
CA THR A 200 -30.52 -18.42 -88.74
C THR A 200 -30.26 -18.51 -87.20
N GLY A 201 -29.47 -17.65 -86.64
CA GLY A 201 -29.12 -17.64 -85.21
C GLY A 201 -29.93 -16.62 -84.46
N THR A 202 -30.35 -16.99 -83.28
CA THR A 202 -30.93 -16.12 -82.24
C THR A 202 -29.92 -15.03 -81.91
N CYS A 203 -30.30 -13.78 -81.92
CA CYS A 203 -29.47 -12.68 -81.46
C CYS A 203 -28.99 -12.94 -80.00
N PRO A 204 -27.71 -12.64 -79.73
CA PRO A 204 -27.28 -12.73 -78.31
C PRO A 204 -28.14 -11.81 -77.43
N GLY A 205 -28.53 -12.33 -76.34
CA GLY A 205 -29.39 -11.62 -75.41
C GLY A 205 -28.74 -10.33 -74.89
N ILE A 206 -29.52 -9.37 -74.49
CA ILE A 206 -29.11 -8.22 -73.69
C ILE A 206 -28.56 -8.74 -72.39
N GLY A 207 -27.36 -8.38 -71.97
CA GLY A 207 -26.76 -8.85 -70.77
C GLY A 207 -25.61 -7.97 -70.27
N THR A 208 -25.37 -8.10 -69.01
CA THR A 208 -24.20 -7.46 -68.33
C THR A 208 -23.37 -8.58 -67.69
N GLN A 209 -22.09 -8.62 -67.98
CA GLN A 209 -21.19 -9.58 -67.37
C GLN A 209 -19.91 -8.87 -66.86
N VAL A 210 -19.45 -9.27 -65.68
CA VAL A 210 -18.22 -8.76 -65.07
C VAL A 210 -17.11 -9.78 -65.33
N PHE A 211 -15.98 -9.32 -65.74
CA PHE A 211 -14.79 -10.11 -66.07
C PHE A 211 -13.65 -9.71 -65.11
N SER A 212 -12.94 -10.68 -64.61
CA SER A 212 -11.68 -10.53 -63.88
C SER A 212 -10.57 -11.20 -64.68
N VAL A 213 -9.61 -10.42 -65.15
CA VAL A 213 -8.55 -10.88 -66.03
C VAL A 213 -7.20 -10.82 -65.31
N THR A 214 -6.43 -11.93 -65.40
CA THR A 214 -5.03 -12.01 -65.02
C THR A 214 -4.25 -12.60 -66.21
N SER A 215 -3.18 -11.91 -66.65
CA SER A 215 -2.35 -12.34 -67.79
C SER A 215 -0.87 -12.16 -67.46
N GLY A 216 -0.18 -13.29 -67.23
CA GLY A 216 1.24 -13.25 -66.83
C GLY A 216 1.48 -12.52 -65.51
N SER A 217 2.27 -11.48 -65.53
CA SER A 217 2.53 -10.62 -64.33
C SER A 217 1.41 -9.60 -64.07
N LYS A 218 0.50 -9.42 -64.98
CA LYS A 218 -0.63 -8.45 -64.88
C LYS A 218 -1.80 -9.11 -64.16
N LYS A 219 -2.36 -8.47 -63.12
CA LYS A 219 -3.36 -9.07 -62.25
C LYS A 219 -4.57 -8.17 -62.08
N ASN A 220 -5.72 -8.78 -61.75
CA ASN A 220 -6.92 -8.14 -61.22
C ASN A 220 -7.50 -7.00 -62.08
N LEU A 221 -7.34 -7.01 -63.43
CA LEU A 221 -8.11 -6.10 -64.26
C LEU A 221 -9.58 -6.54 -64.24
N ILE A 222 -10.47 -5.68 -63.73
CA ILE A 222 -11.89 -6.00 -63.63
C ILE A 222 -12.70 -4.94 -64.40
N PHE A 223 -13.49 -5.45 -65.29
CA PHE A 223 -14.37 -4.60 -66.09
C PHE A 223 -15.71 -5.27 -66.35
N ARG A 224 -16.67 -4.47 -66.67
CA ARG A 224 -18.03 -4.88 -67.03
C ARG A 224 -18.25 -4.61 -68.52
N ILE A 225 -18.75 -5.65 -69.23
CA ILE A 225 -19.28 -5.44 -70.58
C ILE A 225 -20.80 -5.50 -70.48
N THR A 226 -21.45 -4.46 -70.97
CA THR A 226 -22.90 -4.36 -71.13
C THR A 226 -23.23 -4.45 -72.62
N THR A 227 -24.01 -5.40 -73.04
CA THR A 227 -24.51 -5.54 -74.39
C THR A 227 -25.94 -5.08 -74.41
N LEU A 228 -26.21 -3.99 -75.15
CA LEU A 228 -27.56 -3.48 -75.42
C LEU A 228 -27.89 -3.87 -76.80
N GLY A 229 -28.78 -4.81 -77.00
CA GLY A 229 -29.20 -5.28 -78.32
C GLY A 229 -30.54 -4.72 -78.71
N GLN A 230 -30.69 -4.22 -79.95
CA GLN A 230 -32.02 -4.03 -80.59
C GLN A 230 -32.22 -5.11 -81.60
N GLN A 231 -33.28 -5.84 -81.45
CA GLN A 231 -33.72 -6.81 -82.41
C GLN A 231 -34.56 -6.05 -83.44
N GLY A 232 -34.04 -5.91 -84.64
CA GLY A 232 -34.76 -5.34 -85.75
C GLY A 232 -35.07 -6.43 -86.82
N ASN A 233 -36.33 -6.50 -87.17
CA ASN A 233 -36.69 -7.29 -88.34
C ASN A 233 -36.41 -6.37 -89.52
N PHE A 234 -35.36 -6.67 -90.25
CA PHE A 234 -35.17 -6.02 -91.58
C PHE A 234 -35.63 -7.04 -92.63
N ALA A 235 -36.79 -6.77 -93.26
CA ALA A 235 -37.12 -7.40 -94.48
C ALA A 235 -36.10 -6.94 -95.57
N SER A 236 -35.48 -7.89 -96.27
CA SER A 236 -34.69 -7.46 -97.45
C SER A 236 -35.62 -6.87 -98.49
N GLU A 237 -35.27 -5.72 -98.93
CA GLU A 237 -36.10 -4.96 -99.95
C GLU A 237 -36.26 -5.70 -101.30
N ASP A 238 -35.59 -6.85 -101.47
CA ASP A 238 -35.56 -7.46 -102.79
C ASP A 238 -36.59 -8.55 -103.03
N ASP A 239 -37.58 -8.77 -102.19
CA ASP A 239 -38.59 -9.78 -102.40
C ASP A 239 -40.05 -9.36 -102.15
N ALA A 240 -40.43 -8.23 -102.77
CA ALA A 240 -41.79 -7.77 -102.69
C ALA A 240 -42.84 -8.63 -103.47
N ASN A 241 -42.41 -9.73 -104.08
CA ASN A 241 -43.27 -10.63 -104.85
C ASN A 241 -43.22 -12.13 -104.53
N SER A 242 -42.76 -12.53 -103.32
CA SER A 242 -42.82 -13.88 -102.94
C SER A 242 -43.96 -14.17 -101.95
N PRO A 243 -44.84 -15.17 -102.26
CA PRO A 243 -46.03 -15.45 -101.41
C PRO A 243 -45.70 -16.37 -100.17
N GLN A 244 -44.47 -16.51 -99.86
CA GLN A 244 -44.04 -17.30 -98.66
C GLN A 244 -43.25 -16.35 -97.74
N PRO A 245 -43.58 -16.31 -96.47
CA PRO A 245 -42.74 -15.58 -95.56
C PRO A 245 -41.37 -16.23 -95.54
N GLN A 246 -40.45 -15.64 -96.28
CA GLN A 246 -39.04 -16.00 -96.15
C GLN A 246 -38.68 -15.70 -94.69
N HIS A 247 -38.04 -16.67 -94.05
CA HIS A 247 -37.51 -16.44 -92.75
C HIS A 247 -36.50 -15.26 -92.83
N GLY A 248 -36.90 -14.08 -92.41
CA GLY A 248 -36.05 -12.91 -92.45
C GLY A 248 -34.73 -13.17 -91.71
N LEU A 249 -33.68 -12.79 -92.46
CA LEU A 249 -32.40 -12.69 -91.85
C LEU A 249 -32.47 -11.64 -90.78
N TYR A 250 -32.32 -12.05 -89.55
CA TYR A 250 -32.32 -11.17 -88.38
C TYR A 250 -30.94 -10.45 -88.32
N SER A 251 -30.86 -9.23 -88.62
CA SER A 251 -29.70 -8.38 -88.35
C SER A 251 -29.74 -7.88 -86.93
N CYS A 252 -28.76 -8.25 -86.16
CA CYS A 252 -28.71 -7.77 -84.80
C CYS A 252 -27.75 -6.60 -84.72
N SER A 253 -28.26 -5.46 -84.30
CA SER A 253 -27.43 -4.31 -83.95
C SER A 253 -27.14 -4.27 -82.48
N TYR A 254 -25.88 -4.25 -82.07
CA TYR A 254 -25.47 -4.24 -80.67
C TYR A 254 -24.73 -2.97 -80.36
N ASN A 255 -25.17 -2.29 -79.34
CA ASN A 255 -24.37 -1.29 -78.63
C ASN A 255 -23.67 -1.97 -77.43
N ARG A 256 -22.35 -1.89 -77.39
CA ARG A 256 -21.52 -2.49 -76.33
C ARG A 256 -20.83 -1.38 -75.59
N ARG A 257 -20.82 -1.52 -74.24
CA ARG A 257 -20.18 -0.57 -73.35
C ARG A 257 -19.28 -1.35 -72.44
N VAL A 258 -18.00 -0.97 -72.41
CA VAL A 258 -17.07 -1.42 -71.37
C VAL A 258 -16.99 -0.37 -70.30
N GLN A 259 -17.03 -0.81 -69.08
CA GLN A 259 -16.83 -0.01 -67.89
C GLN A 259 -15.74 -0.62 -67.04
N LEU A 260 -14.69 0.14 -66.79
CA LEU A 260 -13.64 -0.26 -65.85
C LEU A 260 -14.22 -0.26 -64.42
N LEU A 261 -14.00 -1.35 -63.69
CA LEU A 261 -14.40 -1.48 -62.29
C LEU A 261 -13.21 -1.50 -61.34
N HIS A 262 -12.04 -1.98 -61.85
CA HIS A 262 -10.77 -1.96 -61.13
C HIS A 262 -9.62 -2.05 -62.14
N GLY A 263 -8.64 -1.14 -62.00
CA GLY A 263 -7.54 -0.98 -62.98
C GLY A 263 -6.49 -2.06 -62.96
N GLY A 264 -6.53 -2.97 -61.99
CA GLY A 264 -5.58 -4.05 -61.82
C GLY A 264 -4.18 -3.58 -61.48
N GLU A 265 -3.23 -4.51 -61.67
CA GLU A 265 -1.80 -4.26 -61.43
C GLU A 265 -0.99 -4.63 -62.66
N GLY A 266 -0.09 -3.74 -63.09
CA GLY A 266 0.81 -3.94 -64.24
C GLY A 266 0.13 -3.76 -65.61
N TRP A 267 -1.07 -3.20 -65.66
CA TRP A 267 -1.77 -2.94 -66.89
C TRP A 267 -1.47 -1.54 -67.42
N ALA A 268 -0.80 -1.45 -68.56
CA ALA A 268 -0.36 -0.21 -69.19
C ALA A 268 -1.12 0.07 -70.51
N ASP A 269 -1.05 1.31 -70.96
CA ASP A 269 -1.62 1.75 -72.27
C ASP A 269 -1.21 0.82 -73.40
N GLY A 270 -2.18 0.43 -74.18
CA GLY A 270 -1.99 -0.53 -75.30
C GLY A 270 -2.07 -2.00 -74.93
N ASP A 271 -2.17 -2.35 -73.59
CA ASP A 271 -2.37 -3.75 -73.14
C ASP A 271 -3.76 -4.24 -73.50
N THR A 272 -3.85 -5.51 -73.90
CA THR A 272 -5.11 -6.13 -74.31
C THR A 272 -5.52 -7.29 -73.40
N ALA A 273 -6.81 -7.45 -73.20
CA ALA A 273 -7.44 -8.55 -72.50
C ALA A 273 -8.58 -9.13 -73.34
N THR A 274 -8.50 -10.42 -73.66
CA THR A 274 -9.56 -11.13 -74.37
C THR A 274 -10.43 -11.90 -73.39
N VAL A 275 -11.73 -11.71 -73.46
CA VAL A 275 -12.71 -12.38 -72.61
C VAL A 275 -13.80 -13.01 -73.45
N THR A 276 -14.35 -14.14 -72.95
CA THR A 276 -15.42 -14.82 -73.65
C THR A 276 -16.74 -14.51 -72.91
N LEU A 277 -17.68 -13.92 -73.63
CA LEU A 277 -19.03 -13.67 -73.15
C LEU A 277 -19.93 -14.87 -73.50
N ASP A 278 -20.36 -15.63 -72.49
CA ASP A 278 -21.28 -16.74 -72.70
C ASP A 278 -22.73 -16.25 -72.69
N GLN A 279 -23.36 -16.26 -73.88
CA GLN A 279 -24.78 -15.95 -73.95
C GLN A 279 -25.54 -17.14 -74.49
N ALA A 280 -26.43 -17.69 -73.67
CA ALA A 280 -27.41 -18.75 -73.91
C ALA A 280 -27.19 -19.84 -74.94
N LYS A 281 -26.38 -19.64 -76.01
CA LYS A 281 -26.05 -20.65 -77.06
C LYS A 281 -24.78 -20.33 -77.88
N THR A 282 -24.11 -19.22 -77.66
CA THR A 282 -22.93 -18.86 -78.43
C THR A 282 -21.95 -18.07 -77.56
N SER A 283 -20.69 -18.45 -77.60
CA SER A 283 -19.61 -17.74 -76.89
C SER A 283 -18.98 -16.72 -77.80
N TYR A 284 -18.87 -15.50 -77.39
CA TYR A 284 -18.27 -14.40 -78.16
C TYR A 284 -17.00 -13.93 -77.42
N ASN A 285 -15.91 -13.79 -78.20
CA ASN A 285 -14.65 -13.30 -77.68
C ASN A 285 -14.59 -11.77 -77.86
N TYR A 286 -14.34 -11.08 -76.77
CA TYR A 286 -14.12 -9.61 -76.81
C TYR A 286 -12.68 -9.32 -76.43
N THR A 287 -12.00 -8.52 -77.18
CA THR A 287 -10.72 -7.96 -76.86
C THR A 287 -10.90 -6.50 -76.37
N VAL A 288 -10.56 -6.29 -75.18
CA VAL A 288 -10.58 -4.96 -74.52
C VAL A 288 -9.14 -4.51 -74.42
N GLU A 289 -8.90 -3.24 -74.83
CA GLU A 289 -7.59 -2.60 -74.72
C GLU A 289 -7.60 -1.55 -73.66
N VAL A 290 -6.49 -1.47 -72.87
CA VAL A 290 -6.25 -0.34 -71.95
C VAL A 290 -5.95 0.87 -72.82
N GLU A 291 -6.76 1.91 -72.68
CA GLU A 291 -6.67 3.16 -73.52
C GLU A 291 -5.93 4.25 -72.76
N ASP A 292 -5.79 4.10 -71.45
CA ASP A 292 -5.06 5.00 -70.58
C ASP A 292 -4.66 4.28 -69.29
N ASP A 293 -3.54 4.66 -68.69
CA ASP A 293 -3.02 4.11 -67.47
C ASP A 293 -2.46 5.23 -66.57
N GLU A 294 -2.28 4.88 -65.32
CA GLU A 294 -1.56 5.70 -64.32
C GLU A 294 -0.64 4.86 -63.49
N THR A 295 0.48 5.43 -63.06
CA THR A 295 1.36 4.78 -62.06
C THR A 295 1.17 5.46 -60.72
N VAL A 296 0.63 4.77 -59.78
CA VAL A 296 0.33 5.29 -58.44
C VAL A 296 1.09 4.49 -57.38
N ALA A 297 1.53 5.18 -56.34
CA ALA A 297 2.05 4.54 -55.15
C ALA A 297 0.87 3.97 -54.32
N THR A 298 0.67 2.69 -54.36
CA THR A 298 -0.47 2.02 -53.68
C THR A 298 -0.07 0.64 -53.17
N LYS A 299 -0.94 0.05 -52.36
CA LYS A 299 -0.75 -1.31 -51.92
C LYS A 299 -1.11 -2.30 -53.02
N ALA A 300 -0.38 -3.42 -53.07
CA ALA A 300 -0.63 -4.47 -54.05
C ALA A 300 -1.96 -5.19 -53.75
N ASP A 301 -2.69 -5.54 -54.79
CA ASP A 301 -3.96 -6.24 -54.64
C ASP A 301 -3.79 -7.68 -54.16
N ILE A 302 -4.59 -8.05 -53.17
CA ILE A 302 -4.86 -9.49 -52.90
C ILE A 302 -5.98 -9.93 -53.85
N LYS A 303 -7.11 -9.17 -53.83
CA LYS A 303 -8.27 -9.46 -54.67
C LYS A 303 -9.18 -8.26 -54.75
N ALA A 304 -9.59 -7.89 -55.96
CA ALA A 304 -10.71 -6.98 -56.16
C ALA A 304 -11.99 -7.85 -56.29
N VAL A 305 -12.86 -7.71 -55.30
CA VAL A 305 -14.09 -8.51 -55.18
C VAL A 305 -15.23 -7.77 -55.86
N ARG A 306 -15.83 -8.36 -56.88
CA ARG A 306 -16.89 -7.79 -57.69
C ARG A 306 -17.99 -8.83 -57.95
N PRO A 307 -18.74 -9.24 -56.93
CA PRO A 307 -19.82 -10.17 -57.13
C PRO A 307 -20.86 -9.59 -58.09
N ALA A 308 -21.62 -10.48 -58.71
CA ALA A 308 -22.68 -10.03 -59.60
C ALA A 308 -23.60 -9.03 -58.92
N PRO A 309 -24.05 -7.98 -59.61
CA PRO A 309 -25.05 -7.08 -59.04
C PRO A 309 -26.30 -7.84 -58.59
N THR A 310 -26.94 -7.30 -57.56
CA THR A 310 -28.26 -7.83 -57.17
C THR A 310 -29.24 -7.65 -58.32
N PRO A 311 -30.29 -8.51 -58.37
CA PRO A 311 -31.30 -8.39 -59.46
C PRO A 311 -31.90 -7.00 -59.54
N PHE A 312 -32.19 -6.52 -60.75
CA PHE A 312 -32.90 -5.26 -60.95
C PHE A 312 -34.40 -5.39 -60.76
N ASP A 313 -34.90 -6.63 -60.80
CA ASP A 313 -36.32 -6.89 -60.62
C ASP A 313 -36.70 -6.76 -59.12
N ALA A 314 -37.66 -5.90 -58.86
CA ALA A 314 -38.18 -5.66 -57.52
C ALA A 314 -38.85 -6.88 -56.92
N ASP A 315 -39.31 -7.84 -57.75
CA ASP A 315 -39.93 -9.07 -57.29
C ASP A 315 -38.92 -10.17 -56.87
N SER A 316 -37.63 -9.94 -57.17
CA SER A 316 -36.54 -10.84 -56.73
C SER A 316 -36.07 -10.51 -55.33
N ALA A 317 -36.19 -11.44 -54.40
CA ALA A 317 -35.73 -11.24 -53.02
C ALA A 317 -34.21 -11.12 -52.98
N VAL A 318 -33.73 -9.96 -52.57
CA VAL A 318 -32.30 -9.70 -52.25
C VAL A 318 -32.13 -9.94 -50.76
N THR A 319 -31.33 -10.95 -50.42
CA THR A 319 -31.06 -11.30 -49.01
C THR A 319 -29.63 -11.00 -48.66
N ILE A 320 -29.37 -10.72 -47.37
CA ILE A 320 -28.01 -10.50 -46.82
C ILE A 320 -27.15 -11.73 -47.07
N ASP A 321 -27.70 -12.95 -46.95
CA ASP A 321 -26.99 -14.21 -47.13
C ASP A 321 -26.48 -14.37 -48.57
N THR A 322 -27.24 -13.96 -49.58
CA THR A 322 -26.81 -14.01 -51.00
C THR A 322 -25.69 -13.02 -51.26
N ILE A 323 -25.76 -11.82 -50.67
CA ILE A 323 -24.70 -10.80 -50.83
C ILE A 323 -23.40 -11.30 -50.15
N ILE A 324 -23.49 -11.75 -48.91
CA ILE A 324 -22.35 -12.29 -48.14
C ILE A 324 -21.76 -13.50 -48.87
N GLY A 325 -22.61 -14.44 -49.33
CA GLY A 325 -22.19 -15.64 -50.03
C GLY A 325 -21.37 -15.29 -51.31
N GLY A 326 -21.77 -14.23 -52.05
CA GLY A 326 -21.04 -13.75 -53.22
C GLY A 326 -19.65 -13.22 -52.86
N ILE A 327 -19.55 -12.41 -51.83
CA ILE A 327 -18.26 -11.86 -51.36
C ILE A 327 -17.33 -12.96 -50.85
N VAL A 328 -17.84 -13.88 -50.03
CA VAL A 328 -17.06 -14.98 -49.44
C VAL A 328 -16.55 -15.94 -50.55
N THR A 329 -17.37 -16.16 -51.56
CA THR A 329 -16.99 -17.06 -52.70
C THR A 329 -15.82 -16.44 -53.46
N GLU A 330 -15.82 -15.15 -53.73
CA GLU A 330 -14.74 -14.49 -54.47
C GLU A 330 -13.45 -14.36 -53.65
N LEU A 331 -13.56 -14.29 -52.31
CA LEU A 331 -12.40 -14.27 -51.42
C LEU A 331 -11.79 -15.65 -51.19
N SER A 332 -12.45 -16.71 -51.60
CA SER A 332 -11.96 -18.07 -51.50
C SER A 332 -10.60 -18.24 -52.21
N GLY A 333 -9.64 -18.91 -51.57
CA GLY A 333 -8.31 -19.16 -52.12
C GLY A 333 -7.34 -17.95 -52.03
N THR A 334 -7.75 -16.81 -51.48
CA THR A 334 -6.90 -15.62 -51.34
C THR A 334 -6.04 -15.61 -50.06
N GLY A 335 -6.22 -16.60 -49.18
CA GLY A 335 -5.60 -16.69 -47.86
C GLY A 335 -6.33 -15.86 -46.80
N ILE A 336 -7.43 -15.18 -47.16
CA ILE A 336 -8.35 -14.53 -46.21
C ILE A 336 -9.40 -15.53 -45.80
N THR A 337 -9.50 -15.78 -44.50
CA THR A 337 -10.53 -16.65 -43.93
C THR A 337 -11.74 -15.79 -43.54
N CYS A 338 -12.91 -16.14 -44.02
CA CYS A 338 -14.16 -15.42 -43.77
C CYS A 338 -15.07 -16.24 -42.85
N THR A 339 -15.61 -15.58 -41.82
CA THR A 339 -16.61 -16.13 -40.92
C THR A 339 -17.85 -15.22 -40.94
N VAL A 340 -19.01 -15.79 -41.29
CA VAL A 340 -20.26 -15.01 -41.32
C VAL A 340 -20.82 -14.86 -39.93
N ILE A 341 -21.12 -13.62 -39.53
CA ILE A 341 -21.68 -13.30 -38.23
C ILE A 341 -22.83 -12.30 -38.43
N GLY A 342 -24.04 -12.80 -38.31
CA GLY A 342 -25.23 -11.98 -38.51
C GLY A 342 -25.27 -11.32 -39.89
N ASN A 343 -25.29 -10.01 -39.96
CA ASN A 343 -25.27 -9.21 -41.21
C ASN A 343 -23.85 -8.83 -41.66
N GLY A 344 -22.81 -9.45 -41.10
CA GLY A 344 -21.42 -9.11 -41.40
C GLY A 344 -20.51 -10.30 -41.67
N ILE A 345 -19.31 -9.98 -42.13
CA ILE A 345 -18.23 -10.94 -42.41
C ILE A 345 -17.01 -10.58 -41.58
N TYR A 346 -16.65 -11.46 -40.66
CA TYR A 346 -15.37 -11.38 -39.98
C TYR A 346 -14.27 -12.02 -40.84
N MET A 347 -13.24 -11.26 -41.15
CA MET A 347 -12.16 -11.63 -42.03
C MET A 347 -10.85 -11.72 -41.28
N THR A 348 -10.07 -12.78 -41.49
CA THR A 348 -8.74 -12.92 -40.87
C THR A 348 -7.71 -13.42 -41.88
N LYS A 349 -6.45 -13.02 -41.71
CA LYS A 349 -5.31 -13.49 -42.52
C LYS A 349 -4.06 -13.56 -41.64
N SER A 350 -3.17 -14.49 -41.92
CA SER A 350 -1.90 -14.69 -41.20
C SER A 350 -0.89 -13.54 -41.39
N SER A 351 -1.07 -12.74 -42.43
CA SER A 351 -0.28 -11.54 -42.71
C SER A 351 -1.16 -10.32 -42.82
N ALA A 352 -0.59 -9.14 -42.65
CA ALA A 352 -1.31 -7.88 -42.75
C ALA A 352 -2.06 -7.76 -44.08
N PHE A 353 -3.31 -7.29 -44.02
CA PHE A 353 -4.15 -6.96 -45.17
C PHE A 353 -5.00 -5.73 -44.86
N GLN A 354 -5.57 -5.14 -45.89
CA GLN A 354 -6.47 -4.01 -45.78
C GLN A 354 -7.72 -4.27 -46.64
N ILE A 355 -8.89 -3.93 -46.08
CA ILE A 355 -10.18 -3.99 -46.82
C ILE A 355 -10.67 -2.55 -47.05
N GLU A 356 -11.13 -2.32 -48.26
CA GLU A 356 -11.78 -1.09 -48.65
C GLU A 356 -13.11 -1.40 -49.34
N VAL A 357 -14.21 -0.82 -48.87
CA VAL A 357 -15.54 -0.96 -49.49
C VAL A 357 -15.75 0.18 -50.49
N LEU A 358 -16.35 -0.14 -51.63
CA LEU A 358 -16.53 0.84 -52.71
C LEU A 358 -17.74 1.74 -52.51
N ASP A 359 -18.79 1.21 -51.84
CA ASP A 359 -20.01 1.94 -51.55
C ASP A 359 -20.24 1.93 -50.03
N PRO A 360 -19.88 3.01 -49.34
CA PRO A 360 -20.01 3.07 -47.88
C PRO A 360 -21.48 3.18 -47.43
N ASP A 361 -22.42 3.48 -48.29
CA ASP A 361 -23.85 3.49 -47.98
C ASP A 361 -24.45 2.09 -47.90
N LEU A 362 -23.83 1.12 -48.58
CA LEU A 362 -24.28 -0.28 -48.63
C LEU A 362 -23.53 -1.16 -47.65
N MET A 363 -22.23 -0.91 -47.45
CA MET A 363 -21.34 -1.70 -46.62
C MET A 363 -20.45 -0.82 -45.82
N ARG A 364 -20.10 -1.27 -44.64
CA ARG A 364 -19.12 -0.63 -43.74
C ARG A 364 -18.00 -1.59 -43.43
N VAL A 365 -16.78 -1.08 -43.46
CA VAL A 365 -15.62 -1.82 -42.98
C VAL A 365 -15.17 -1.26 -41.64
N MET A 366 -14.88 -2.13 -40.72
CA MET A 366 -14.25 -1.83 -39.45
C MET A 366 -12.94 -2.60 -39.37
N GLN A 367 -11.83 -1.89 -39.47
CA GLN A 367 -10.48 -2.44 -39.42
C GLN A 367 -9.56 -1.44 -38.74
N GLY A 368 -8.98 -1.84 -37.60
CA GLY A 368 -8.07 -1.03 -36.83
C GLY A 368 -8.74 0.09 -36.06
N SER A 369 -9.39 1.04 -36.74
CA SER A 369 -10.03 2.19 -36.13
C SER A 369 -11.41 2.47 -36.68
N ILE A 370 -12.21 3.22 -35.93
CA ILE A 370 -13.52 3.75 -36.31
C ILE A 370 -13.69 5.16 -35.74
N ASN A 371 -14.37 6.04 -36.43
CA ASN A 371 -14.42 7.47 -36.07
C ASN A 371 -15.53 7.81 -35.06
N GLU A 372 -16.60 7.03 -35.03
CA GLU A 372 -17.79 7.34 -34.21
C GLU A 372 -18.39 6.09 -33.61
N VAL A 373 -18.84 6.20 -32.36
CA VAL A 373 -19.55 5.11 -31.64
C VAL A 373 -20.81 4.66 -32.40
N SER A 374 -21.51 5.58 -33.06
CA SER A 374 -22.70 5.29 -33.89
C SER A 374 -22.43 4.33 -35.05
N ASN A 375 -21.19 4.23 -35.43
CA ASN A 375 -20.73 3.37 -36.54
C ASN A 375 -20.35 1.94 -36.04
N LEU A 376 -20.40 1.67 -34.78
CA LEU A 376 -20.11 0.32 -34.24
C LEU A 376 -21.27 -0.63 -34.55
N PRO A 377 -20.96 -1.83 -35.10
CA PRO A 377 -21.99 -2.82 -35.40
C PRO A 377 -22.61 -3.41 -34.12
N GLY A 378 -23.91 -3.69 -34.17
CA GLY A 378 -24.60 -4.35 -33.05
C GLY A 378 -24.36 -5.87 -32.99
N GLN A 379 -23.69 -6.44 -33.99
CA GLN A 379 -23.27 -7.84 -34.08
C GLN A 379 -21.83 -7.90 -34.56
N CYS A 380 -21.02 -8.68 -33.86
CA CYS A 380 -19.60 -8.81 -34.23
C CYS A 380 -19.03 -10.12 -33.67
N LYS A 381 -17.74 -10.35 -33.90
CA LYS A 381 -16.92 -11.38 -33.30
C LYS A 381 -16.70 -11.11 -31.83
N ASP A 382 -17.01 -12.09 -30.97
CA ASP A 382 -16.69 -11.95 -29.55
C ASP A 382 -15.17 -11.72 -29.37
N GLY A 383 -14.83 -10.71 -28.55
CA GLY A 383 -13.46 -10.27 -28.33
C GLY A 383 -12.84 -9.46 -29.45
N TYR A 384 -13.61 -8.97 -30.45
CA TYR A 384 -13.11 -8.01 -31.44
C TYR A 384 -12.73 -6.69 -30.77
N ILE A 385 -11.54 -6.16 -31.12
CA ILE A 385 -11.05 -4.90 -30.56
C ILE A 385 -10.87 -3.89 -31.68
N VAL A 386 -11.32 -2.67 -31.44
CA VAL A 386 -11.19 -1.54 -32.36
C VAL A 386 -10.79 -0.29 -31.59
N LYS A 387 -9.96 0.55 -32.21
CA LYS A 387 -9.64 1.88 -31.72
C LYS A 387 -10.72 2.87 -32.16
N LEU A 388 -11.32 3.59 -31.22
CA LEU A 388 -12.19 4.71 -31.53
C LEU A 388 -11.35 5.99 -31.60
N THR A 389 -11.35 6.65 -32.75
CA THR A 389 -10.63 7.91 -33.00
C THR A 389 -11.62 9.05 -33.04
N ASN A 390 -11.73 9.83 -31.95
CA ASN A 390 -12.70 10.90 -31.80
C ASN A 390 -12.25 12.19 -32.53
N SER A 391 -10.94 12.40 -32.67
CA SER A 391 -10.35 13.60 -33.26
C SER A 391 -9.26 13.25 -34.26
N GLN A 392 -9.12 14.04 -35.32
CA GLN A 392 -8.01 13.91 -36.27
C GLN A 392 -6.75 14.66 -35.82
N ASP A 393 -6.89 15.61 -34.89
CA ASP A 393 -5.81 16.51 -34.48
C ASP A 393 -5.16 16.16 -33.14
N SER A 394 -5.79 15.29 -32.32
CA SER A 394 -5.31 14.87 -31.01
C SER A 394 -5.60 13.38 -30.80
N GLN A 395 -4.62 12.65 -30.22
CA GLN A 395 -4.81 11.26 -29.83
C GLN A 395 -5.29 11.13 -28.38
N ASP A 396 -5.48 12.25 -27.69
CA ASP A 396 -5.83 12.27 -26.27
C ASP A 396 -7.25 11.77 -26.00
N ASP A 397 -8.12 11.82 -27.01
CA ASP A 397 -9.52 11.37 -26.93
C ASP A 397 -9.74 9.97 -27.52
N ASP A 398 -8.68 9.29 -27.95
CA ASP A 398 -8.76 7.97 -28.54
C ASP A 398 -8.83 6.90 -27.44
N TYR A 399 -9.61 5.86 -27.65
CA TYR A 399 -9.70 4.72 -26.73
C TYR A 399 -10.06 3.43 -27.44
N TYR A 400 -9.86 2.31 -26.76
CA TYR A 400 -10.09 0.99 -27.33
C TYR A 400 -11.38 0.40 -26.81
N LEU A 401 -12.13 -0.22 -27.74
CA LEU A 401 -13.37 -0.93 -27.44
C LEU A 401 -13.24 -2.38 -27.82
N LYS A 402 -13.74 -3.26 -26.95
CA LYS A 402 -13.86 -4.68 -27.17
C LYS A 402 -15.33 -5.07 -27.29
N PHE A 403 -15.66 -5.88 -28.29
CA PHE A 403 -17.00 -6.45 -28.41
C PHE A 403 -17.17 -7.63 -27.45
N GLU A 404 -18.20 -7.58 -26.64
CA GLU A 404 -18.64 -8.68 -25.79
C GLU A 404 -19.95 -9.25 -26.30
N GLY A 405 -19.86 -10.42 -26.92
CA GLY A 405 -21.01 -11.13 -27.44
C GLY A 405 -21.88 -11.69 -26.32
N THR A 406 -23.17 -11.76 -26.54
CA THR A 406 -24.12 -12.33 -25.57
C THR A 406 -23.73 -13.75 -25.20
N ASN A 407 -23.47 -14.00 -23.91
CA ASN A 407 -22.94 -15.27 -23.38
C ASN A 407 -21.58 -15.68 -23.98
N GLY A 408 -20.71 -14.74 -24.35
CA GLY A 408 -19.40 -15.01 -24.94
C GLY A 408 -19.46 -15.69 -26.31
N LYS A 409 -20.52 -15.44 -27.09
CA LYS A 409 -20.70 -16.00 -28.42
C LYS A 409 -20.66 -14.91 -29.49
N ASP A 410 -20.18 -15.28 -30.67
CA ASP A 410 -20.27 -14.43 -31.86
C ASP A 410 -21.73 -14.08 -32.19
N GLY A 411 -22.03 -12.85 -32.59
CA GLY A 411 -23.36 -12.37 -32.92
C GLY A 411 -23.73 -11.09 -32.20
N PRO A 412 -24.97 -10.99 -31.67
CA PRO A 412 -25.39 -9.78 -30.94
C PRO A 412 -24.61 -9.60 -29.63
N GLY A 413 -24.29 -8.36 -29.27
CA GLY A 413 -23.53 -8.05 -28.06
C GLY A 413 -23.43 -6.55 -27.81
N THR A 414 -22.48 -6.16 -26.95
CA THR A 414 -22.22 -4.79 -26.56
C THR A 414 -20.73 -4.46 -26.69
N TRP A 415 -20.43 -3.19 -26.90
CA TRP A 415 -19.06 -2.68 -26.89
C TRP A 415 -18.73 -2.16 -25.51
N VAL A 416 -17.59 -2.58 -24.97
CA VAL A 416 -17.05 -2.16 -23.67
C VAL A 416 -15.63 -1.62 -23.85
N GLU A 417 -15.23 -0.66 -23.03
CA GLU A 417 -13.86 -0.17 -23.02
C GLU A 417 -12.88 -1.29 -22.67
N CYS A 418 -11.72 -1.29 -23.31
CA CYS A 418 -10.65 -2.24 -23.02
C CYS A 418 -9.27 -1.59 -23.13
N ALA A 419 -8.27 -2.30 -22.63
CA ALA A 419 -6.88 -1.87 -22.77
C ALA A 419 -6.37 -2.09 -24.21
N GLU A 420 -5.45 -1.25 -24.62
CA GLU A 420 -4.76 -1.35 -25.90
C GLU A 420 -4.14 -2.75 -26.08
N PRO A 421 -4.23 -3.34 -27.27
CA PRO A 421 -3.54 -4.60 -27.56
C PRO A 421 -2.01 -4.45 -27.55
N GLY A 422 -1.33 -5.35 -26.84
CA GLY A 422 0.14 -5.44 -26.82
C GLY A 422 0.84 -4.63 -25.73
N ILE A 423 0.10 -3.88 -24.91
CA ILE A 423 0.68 -3.11 -23.79
C ILE A 423 0.78 -3.93 -22.49
N VAL A 424 1.58 -3.43 -21.55
CA VAL A 424 1.68 -3.99 -20.20
C VAL A 424 0.32 -3.93 -19.50
N LYS A 425 -0.11 -5.02 -18.90
CA LYS A 425 -1.41 -5.11 -18.22
C LYS A 425 -1.34 -5.49 -16.75
N SER A 426 -0.27 -6.15 -16.30
CA SER A 426 -0.19 -6.77 -14.98
C SER A 426 1.07 -6.35 -14.24
N PHE A 427 0.96 -6.25 -12.91
CA PHE A 427 2.13 -6.20 -12.04
C PHE A 427 2.71 -7.60 -11.84
N ASP A 428 4.00 -7.69 -11.64
CA ASP A 428 4.62 -8.92 -11.14
C ASP A 428 4.35 -9.02 -9.64
N VAL A 429 3.33 -9.80 -9.30
CA VAL A 429 2.88 -9.96 -7.91
C VAL A 429 3.96 -10.51 -6.98
N SER A 430 5.01 -11.14 -7.51
CA SER A 430 6.16 -11.58 -6.71
C SER A 430 7.03 -10.44 -6.21
N THR A 431 6.91 -9.25 -6.81
CA THR A 431 7.62 -8.03 -6.43
C THR A 431 6.75 -7.02 -5.69
N MET A 432 5.46 -7.32 -5.53
CA MET A 432 4.48 -6.47 -4.87
C MET A 432 4.32 -6.85 -3.38
N PRO A 433 3.78 -5.96 -2.53
CA PRO A 433 3.51 -6.28 -1.14
C PRO A 433 2.68 -7.55 -0.96
N HIS A 434 3.14 -8.41 -0.06
CA HIS A 434 2.48 -9.66 0.31
C HIS A 434 1.57 -9.43 1.52
N VAL A 435 0.78 -10.42 1.89
CA VAL A 435 -0.12 -10.32 3.03
C VAL A 435 0.02 -11.53 3.97
N ILE A 436 -0.07 -11.24 5.27
CA ILE A 436 -0.23 -12.21 6.34
C ILE A 436 -1.68 -12.11 6.82
N GLN A 437 -2.38 -13.22 6.86
CA GLN A 437 -3.76 -13.30 7.31
C GLN A 437 -3.92 -14.39 8.36
N ARG A 438 -4.72 -14.11 9.39
CA ARG A 438 -5.14 -15.14 10.33
C ARG A 438 -6.23 -15.98 9.68
N THR A 439 -5.93 -17.22 9.36
CA THR A 439 -6.84 -18.14 8.65
C THR A 439 -7.55 -19.13 9.58
N GLY A 440 -7.13 -19.20 10.83
CA GLY A 440 -7.71 -20.05 11.85
C GLY A 440 -7.37 -19.56 13.25
N THR A 441 -7.93 -20.20 14.27
CA THR A 441 -7.66 -19.87 15.69
C THR A 441 -6.20 -20.08 16.09
N THR A 442 -5.48 -20.93 15.35
CA THR A 442 -4.08 -21.28 15.63
C THR A 442 -3.19 -21.18 14.39
N GLU A 443 -3.68 -20.54 13.31
CA GLU A 443 -2.97 -20.54 12.04
C GLU A 443 -2.92 -19.15 11.40
N PHE A 444 -1.75 -18.80 10.90
CA PHE A 444 -1.50 -17.65 10.04
C PHE A 444 -1.01 -18.08 8.67
N THR A 445 -1.56 -17.51 7.62
CA THR A 445 -1.15 -17.79 6.24
C THR A 445 -0.53 -16.54 5.63
N VAL A 446 0.68 -16.68 5.08
CA VAL A 446 1.32 -15.66 4.26
C VAL A 446 1.16 -16.01 2.78
N LYS A 447 0.81 -15.04 1.96
CA LYS A 447 0.55 -15.25 0.52
C LYS A 447 0.84 -14.00 -0.31
N GLN A 448 1.09 -14.23 -1.59
CA GLN A 448 1.04 -13.15 -2.57
C GLN A 448 -0.37 -12.58 -2.62
N PHE A 449 -0.47 -11.27 -2.70
CA PHE A 449 -1.77 -10.60 -2.78
C PHE A 449 -2.20 -10.44 -4.24
N SER A 450 -3.50 -10.33 -4.47
CA SER A 450 -4.05 -10.18 -5.82
C SER A 450 -4.15 -8.70 -6.16
N TYR A 451 -3.57 -8.32 -7.29
CA TYR A 451 -3.69 -6.99 -7.87
C TYR A 451 -4.37 -7.12 -9.23
N PRO A 452 -5.46 -6.38 -9.48
CA PRO A 452 -6.16 -6.42 -10.76
C PRO A 452 -5.27 -6.01 -11.95
N ASP A 453 -5.58 -6.57 -13.10
CA ASP A 453 -4.96 -6.20 -14.37
C ASP A 453 -5.53 -4.88 -14.89
N ARG A 454 -4.76 -4.17 -15.71
CA ARG A 454 -5.18 -3.00 -16.46
C ARG A 454 -6.30 -3.38 -17.41
N GLY A 455 -7.48 -2.83 -17.19
CA GLY A 455 -8.69 -3.19 -17.91
C GLY A 455 -9.01 -2.28 -19.09
N VAL A 456 -8.54 -1.03 -19.08
CA VAL A 456 -8.90 0.00 -20.06
C VAL A 456 -7.72 0.94 -20.38
N GLY A 457 -7.83 1.64 -21.49
CA GLY A 457 -6.91 2.73 -21.88
C GLY A 457 -5.60 2.25 -22.50
N ASP A 458 -4.74 3.19 -22.73
CA ASP A 458 -3.39 3.06 -23.27
C ASP A 458 -2.35 3.70 -22.33
N ASP A 459 -1.10 3.82 -22.75
CA ASP A 459 -0.04 4.39 -21.92
C ASP A 459 -0.20 5.91 -21.67
N ASN A 460 -1.09 6.59 -22.40
CA ASN A 460 -1.38 8.01 -22.19
C ASN A 460 -2.61 8.19 -21.27
N THR A 461 -3.67 7.43 -21.50
CA THR A 461 -4.96 7.60 -20.81
C THR A 461 -5.04 6.84 -19.49
N ASN A 462 -4.27 5.75 -19.32
CA ASN A 462 -4.17 4.97 -18.09
C ASN A 462 -2.72 4.49 -17.91
N PRO A 463 -1.78 5.41 -17.62
CA PRO A 463 -0.34 5.10 -17.60
C PRO A 463 0.03 4.09 -16.53
N ILE A 464 1.20 3.48 -16.70
CA ILE A 464 1.77 2.59 -15.68
C ILE A 464 2.02 3.41 -14.40
N PRO A 465 1.52 2.97 -13.23
CA PRO A 465 1.70 3.67 -11.97
C PRO A 465 3.18 3.93 -11.63
N ASN A 466 3.49 5.11 -11.12
CA ASN A 466 4.86 5.57 -10.88
C ASN A 466 5.65 4.81 -9.80
N PHE A 467 5.04 3.88 -9.09
CA PHE A 467 5.77 2.96 -8.20
C PHE A 467 6.46 1.80 -8.95
N VAL A 468 6.06 1.53 -10.20
CA VAL A 468 6.72 0.51 -11.03
C VAL A 468 8.13 0.97 -11.39
N GLY A 469 9.10 0.06 -11.31
CA GLY A 469 10.51 0.37 -11.47
C GLY A 469 11.17 1.05 -10.28
N LYS A 470 10.43 1.22 -9.17
CA LYS A 470 10.92 1.81 -7.91
C LYS A 470 10.71 0.84 -6.74
N LYS A 471 11.38 1.14 -5.63
CA LYS A 471 11.15 0.50 -4.34
C LYS A 471 10.00 1.19 -3.63
N ILE A 472 9.09 0.43 -3.02
CA ILE A 472 8.03 0.97 -2.17
C ILE A 472 8.61 1.19 -0.78
N ASN A 473 8.73 2.45 -0.36
CA ASN A 473 9.26 2.79 0.95
C ASN A 473 8.26 2.55 2.08
N LYS A 474 6.96 2.74 1.81
CA LYS A 474 5.89 2.55 2.80
C LYS A 474 4.57 2.18 2.16
N VAL A 475 3.85 1.30 2.81
CA VAL A 475 2.42 1.03 2.55
C VAL A 475 1.60 1.70 3.64
N LEU A 476 0.58 2.46 3.25
CA LEU A 476 -0.30 3.21 4.13
C LEU A 476 -1.76 2.94 3.77
N PHE A 477 -2.66 3.21 4.70
CA PHE A 477 -4.09 3.19 4.43
C PHE A 477 -4.66 4.58 4.72
N PHE A 478 -5.31 5.16 3.72
CA PHE A 478 -5.84 6.52 3.81
C PHE A 478 -7.17 6.65 3.06
N ARG A 479 -8.20 7.10 3.74
CA ARG A 479 -9.55 7.32 3.17
C ARG A 479 -10.04 6.16 2.30
N ASN A 480 -9.99 4.96 2.87
CA ASN A 480 -10.42 3.71 2.22
C ASN A 480 -9.62 3.35 0.95
N ARG A 481 -8.39 3.82 0.84
CA ARG A 481 -7.44 3.52 -0.25
C ARG A 481 -6.14 2.99 0.34
N LEU A 482 -5.61 1.94 -0.25
CA LEU A 482 -4.21 1.54 -0.01
C LEU A 482 -3.30 2.50 -0.77
N ALA A 483 -2.31 3.05 -0.10
CA ALA A 483 -1.38 4.02 -0.65
C ALA A 483 0.06 3.52 -0.57
N PHE A 484 0.81 3.70 -1.64
CA PHE A 484 2.24 3.39 -1.73
C PHE A 484 3.05 4.68 -1.82
N LEU A 485 4.09 4.77 -1.01
CA LEU A 485 5.13 5.79 -1.14
C LEU A 485 6.31 5.17 -1.88
N ALA A 486 6.65 5.70 -3.05
CA ALA A 486 7.73 5.17 -3.89
C ALA A 486 8.53 6.30 -4.54
N GLY A 487 9.78 6.49 -4.09
CA GLY A 487 10.54 7.67 -4.46
C GLY A 487 9.81 8.94 -4.04
N GLU A 488 9.60 9.86 -4.96
CA GLU A 488 8.88 11.12 -4.72
C GLU A 488 7.34 11.04 -4.93
N TYR A 489 6.80 9.84 -5.19
CA TYR A 489 5.40 9.65 -5.54
C TYR A 489 4.57 9.10 -4.39
N VAL A 490 3.32 9.57 -4.33
CA VAL A 490 2.24 8.97 -3.56
C VAL A 490 1.25 8.38 -4.56
N VAL A 491 1.13 7.06 -4.56
CA VAL A 491 0.21 6.35 -5.46
C VAL A 491 -0.83 5.62 -4.64
N THR A 492 -2.12 5.89 -4.87
CA THR A 492 -3.21 5.24 -4.15
C THR A 492 -4.02 4.36 -5.06
N CYS A 493 -4.55 3.25 -4.54
CA CYS A 493 -5.52 2.43 -5.27
C CYS A 493 -6.90 3.12 -5.33
N GLN A 494 -7.83 2.52 -6.04
CA GLN A 494 -9.24 2.88 -6.01
C GLN A 494 -9.82 2.68 -4.60
N PRO A 495 -10.78 3.50 -4.14
CA PRO A 495 -11.40 3.33 -2.83
C PRO A 495 -12.26 2.07 -2.77
N GLY A 496 -12.25 1.40 -1.62
CA GLY A 496 -13.07 0.21 -1.38
C GLY A 496 -12.56 -1.08 -2.03
N THR A 497 -11.37 -1.07 -2.64
CA THR A 497 -10.78 -2.24 -3.30
C THR A 497 -9.75 -2.98 -2.43
N LEU A 498 -9.81 -2.84 -1.10
CA LEU A 498 -8.80 -3.39 -0.20
C LEU A 498 -8.59 -4.91 -0.35
N GLY A 499 -9.61 -5.66 -0.76
CA GLY A 499 -9.51 -7.10 -1.03
C GLY A 499 -8.71 -7.48 -2.28
N ALA A 500 -8.58 -6.54 -3.24
CA ALA A 500 -7.76 -6.60 -4.44
C ALA A 500 -7.48 -5.16 -4.89
N PRO A 501 -6.46 -4.49 -4.34
CA PRO A 501 -6.19 -3.08 -4.58
C PRO A 501 -5.94 -2.82 -6.06
N ASP A 502 -6.79 -2.00 -6.65
CA ASP A 502 -6.74 -1.66 -8.05
C ASP A 502 -6.07 -0.29 -8.26
N PHE A 503 -4.91 -0.30 -8.90
CA PHE A 503 -4.11 0.89 -9.21
C PHE A 503 -4.29 1.38 -10.65
N TRP A 504 -5.30 0.88 -11.36
CA TRP A 504 -5.64 1.28 -12.72
C TRP A 504 -6.96 2.05 -12.77
N SER A 505 -7.08 3.02 -13.67
CA SER A 505 -8.35 3.68 -13.93
C SER A 505 -9.36 2.73 -14.58
N LYS A 506 -10.64 2.98 -14.34
CA LYS A 506 -11.75 2.17 -14.91
C LYS A 506 -12.25 2.71 -16.24
N THR A 507 -11.92 3.94 -16.57
CA THR A 507 -12.29 4.61 -17.82
C THR A 507 -11.08 5.28 -18.43
N ALA A 508 -11.02 5.33 -19.77
CA ALA A 508 -9.91 5.94 -20.49
C ALA A 508 -10.06 7.47 -20.65
N LEU A 509 -11.27 7.97 -20.81
CA LEU A 509 -11.52 9.37 -21.20
C LEU A 509 -11.92 10.31 -20.06
N VAL A 510 -12.53 9.80 -19.01
CA VAL A 510 -13.09 10.62 -17.95
C VAL A 510 -12.45 10.28 -16.63
N VAL A 511 -11.74 11.24 -16.04
CA VAL A 511 -11.23 11.05 -14.66
C VAL A 511 -12.40 10.97 -13.70
N SER A 512 -12.48 9.87 -13.00
CA SER A 512 -13.50 9.62 -11.97
C SER A 512 -12.96 9.89 -10.57
N ALA A 513 -13.82 10.35 -9.66
CA ALA A 513 -13.46 10.50 -8.26
C ALA A 513 -13.01 9.19 -7.58
N VAL A 514 -13.33 8.04 -8.19
CA VAL A 514 -12.91 6.72 -7.70
C VAL A 514 -11.60 6.25 -8.32
N ASP A 515 -11.05 6.93 -9.30
CA ASP A 515 -9.79 6.52 -9.94
C ASP A 515 -8.61 6.59 -8.96
N PRO A 516 -7.53 5.84 -9.23
CA PRO A 516 -6.28 5.93 -8.51
C PRO A 516 -5.72 7.35 -8.52
N ILE A 517 -4.96 7.70 -7.49
CA ILE A 517 -4.24 8.97 -7.43
C ILE A 517 -2.75 8.65 -7.55
N ASP A 518 -2.10 9.26 -8.50
CA ASP A 518 -0.66 9.16 -8.72
C ASP A 518 -0.09 10.57 -8.82
N ILE A 519 0.57 11.01 -7.76
CA ILE A 519 1.03 12.40 -7.63
C ILE A 519 2.45 12.46 -7.06
N SER A 520 3.27 13.31 -7.66
CA SER A 520 4.63 13.57 -7.20
C SER A 520 4.71 14.71 -6.20
N SER A 521 5.74 14.67 -5.34
CA SER A 521 6.06 15.78 -4.45
C SER A 521 6.59 16.97 -5.26
N SER A 522 5.95 18.13 -5.09
CA SER A 522 6.43 19.38 -5.67
C SER A 522 7.53 19.99 -4.79
N SER A 523 8.76 19.57 -4.97
CA SER A 523 9.93 20.06 -4.22
C SER A 523 10.99 20.62 -5.16
N MET A 524 11.80 21.58 -4.65
CA MET A 524 12.99 22.09 -5.36
C MET A 524 14.14 21.06 -5.43
N PHE A 525 14.09 20.05 -4.56
CA PHE A 525 15.08 18.99 -4.48
C PHE A 525 14.38 17.62 -4.54
N PRO A 526 14.98 16.60 -5.14
CA PRO A 526 14.46 15.24 -5.05
C PRO A 526 14.24 14.85 -3.59
N SER A 527 13.03 14.42 -3.27
CA SER A 527 12.62 14.13 -1.90
C SER A 527 11.91 12.79 -1.86
N ASP A 528 12.68 11.73 -1.61
CA ASP A 528 12.09 10.41 -1.39
C ASP A 528 11.16 10.44 -0.17
N LEU A 529 9.99 9.87 -0.32
CA LEU A 529 8.95 9.77 0.71
C LEU A 529 9.12 8.46 1.47
N TYR A 530 9.20 8.53 2.80
CA TYR A 530 9.51 7.36 3.63
C TYR A 530 8.37 6.90 4.52
N ASP A 531 7.55 7.82 5.01
CA ASP A 531 6.45 7.47 5.91
C ASP A 531 5.31 8.50 5.81
N GLY A 532 4.16 8.19 6.42
CA GLY A 532 3.03 9.09 6.44
C GLY A 532 2.06 8.77 7.56
N ILE A 533 1.29 9.76 7.95
CA ILE A 533 0.28 9.64 9.00
C ILE A 533 -0.98 10.42 8.62
N GLU A 534 -2.14 9.83 8.86
CA GLU A 534 -3.41 10.51 8.65
C GLU A 534 -3.65 11.56 9.72
N ILE A 535 -4.06 12.73 9.27
CA ILE A 535 -4.49 13.86 10.11
C ILE A 535 -5.83 14.40 9.59
N THR A 536 -6.48 15.24 10.35
CA THR A 536 -7.79 15.81 9.96
C THR A 536 -7.73 16.54 8.60
N ALA A 537 -6.61 17.18 8.28
CA ALA A 537 -6.43 17.93 7.03
C ALA A 537 -6.12 17.07 5.81
N GLY A 538 -5.67 15.83 5.98
CA GLY A 538 -5.24 14.93 4.89
C GLY A 538 -4.22 13.91 5.35
N LEU A 539 -3.35 13.46 4.44
CA LEU A 539 -2.23 12.59 4.74
C LEU A 539 -0.95 13.44 4.84
N LEU A 540 -0.36 13.46 6.01
CA LEU A 540 0.95 14.09 6.22
C LEU A 540 2.03 13.06 5.86
N VAL A 541 2.89 13.41 4.90
CA VAL A 541 3.93 12.53 4.35
C VAL A 541 5.30 13.09 4.68
N PHE A 542 6.22 12.22 5.08
CA PHE A 542 7.55 12.55 5.54
C PHE A 542 8.61 12.14 4.52
N SER A 543 9.45 13.08 4.14
CA SER A 543 10.75 12.85 3.53
C SER A 543 11.86 13.02 4.58
N SER A 544 13.10 12.69 4.23
CA SER A 544 14.23 12.82 5.15
C SER A 544 14.43 14.24 5.70
N ASN A 545 14.01 15.27 4.97
CA ASN A 545 14.26 16.68 5.29
C ASN A 545 13.05 17.61 5.06
N GLN A 546 11.93 17.07 4.66
CA GLN A 546 10.71 17.85 4.36
C GLN A 546 9.46 17.05 4.74
N GLN A 547 8.37 17.77 5.00
CA GLN A 547 7.06 17.18 5.20
C GLN A 547 6.09 17.76 4.19
N PHE A 548 5.24 16.88 3.66
CA PHE A 548 4.25 17.20 2.65
C PHE A 548 2.85 16.87 3.16
N LEU A 549 1.87 17.60 2.69
CA LEU A 549 0.46 17.30 2.96
C LEU A 549 -0.26 16.94 1.66
N LEU A 550 -0.74 15.71 1.57
CA LEU A 550 -1.69 15.29 0.56
C LEU A 550 -3.10 15.67 1.01
N SER A 551 -3.72 16.57 0.29
CA SER A 551 -5.08 17.03 0.57
C SER A 551 -5.84 17.24 -0.73
N SER A 552 -7.17 17.28 -0.67
CA SER A 552 -8.06 17.64 -1.77
C SER A 552 -8.89 18.84 -1.35
N ASP A 553 -9.19 19.73 -2.27
CA ASP A 553 -10.07 20.89 -1.99
C ASP A 553 -11.52 20.46 -1.79
N ASP A 554 -11.88 19.27 -2.28
CA ASP A 554 -13.18 18.66 -2.10
C ASP A 554 -13.31 17.87 -0.78
N THR A 555 -14.54 17.57 -0.40
CA THR A 555 -14.86 16.73 0.75
C THR A 555 -14.38 15.28 0.52
N ILE A 556 -14.41 14.83 -0.74
CA ILE A 556 -13.94 13.51 -1.17
C ILE A 556 -12.56 13.69 -1.81
N LEU A 557 -11.65 12.79 -1.52
CA LEU A 557 -10.32 12.75 -2.15
C LEU A 557 -10.49 12.38 -3.63
N ASN A 558 -10.29 13.36 -4.51
CA ASN A 558 -10.49 13.24 -5.96
C ASN A 558 -9.13 13.39 -6.66
N PRO A 559 -8.79 12.56 -7.66
CA PRO A 559 -7.57 12.67 -8.44
C PRO A 559 -7.34 14.06 -9.05
N ASP A 560 -8.40 14.70 -9.57
CA ASP A 560 -8.30 16.03 -10.22
C ASP A 560 -7.96 17.16 -9.25
N THR A 561 -8.34 17.03 -7.98
CA THR A 561 -8.18 18.08 -6.97
C THR A 561 -7.15 17.73 -5.90
N ALA A 562 -6.58 16.52 -5.95
CA ALA A 562 -5.52 16.09 -5.06
C ALA A 562 -4.26 16.94 -5.25
N LYS A 563 -3.67 17.39 -4.15
CA LYS A 563 -2.44 18.20 -4.13
C LYS A 563 -1.50 17.69 -3.06
N LEU A 564 -0.26 17.48 -3.44
CA LEU A 564 0.83 17.17 -2.51
C LEU A 564 1.71 18.41 -2.37
N ARG A 565 1.57 19.14 -1.27
CA ARG A 565 2.30 20.40 -1.03
C ARG A 565 3.27 20.28 0.13
N SER A 566 4.43 20.91 0.03
CA SER A 566 5.37 21.04 1.14
C SER A 566 4.76 21.94 2.24
N VAL A 567 4.81 21.47 3.49
CA VAL A 567 4.26 22.19 4.65
C VAL A 567 5.33 22.57 5.67
N SER A 568 6.45 21.85 5.71
CA SER A 568 7.57 22.17 6.60
C SER A 568 8.88 21.53 6.10
N THR A 569 10.01 22.03 6.63
CA THR A 569 11.37 21.63 6.23
C THR A 569 12.20 21.22 7.45
N TYR A 570 11.73 20.20 8.17
CA TYR A 570 12.45 19.61 9.29
C TYR A 570 13.02 18.25 8.91
N ASN A 571 14.13 17.88 9.53
CA ASN A 571 14.69 16.54 9.35
C ASN A 571 13.84 15.50 10.05
N TYR A 572 13.85 14.29 9.50
CA TYR A 572 13.08 13.16 9.96
C TYR A 572 13.94 11.90 10.00
N ASN A 573 13.79 11.08 11.05
CA ASN A 573 14.40 9.76 11.12
C ASN A 573 13.55 8.75 10.36
N VAL A 574 14.02 8.31 9.20
CA VAL A 574 13.31 7.43 8.27
C VAL A 574 13.02 6.02 8.83
N ASN A 575 13.70 5.62 9.91
CA ASN A 575 13.56 4.31 10.53
C ASN A 575 12.52 4.30 11.68
N MET A 576 11.98 5.46 12.05
CA MET A 576 10.98 5.56 13.11
C MET A 576 9.68 6.17 12.57
N PRO A 577 8.54 5.46 12.68
CA PRO A 577 7.28 5.98 12.20
C PRO A 577 6.84 7.24 12.96
N PRO A 578 6.16 8.20 12.32
CA PRO A 578 5.51 9.28 13.00
C PRO A 578 4.33 8.73 13.82
N ILE A 579 4.04 9.37 14.95
CA ILE A 579 2.97 8.97 15.86
C ILE A 579 1.93 10.08 16.02
N SER A 580 0.68 9.70 16.29
CA SER A 580 -0.38 10.65 16.59
C SER A 580 -0.62 10.72 18.09
N THR A 581 -0.59 11.94 18.62
CA THR A 581 -1.01 12.24 20.00
C THR A 581 -2.47 12.74 20.09
N GLY A 582 -3.24 12.53 19.01
CA GLY A 582 -4.62 12.98 18.88
C GLY A 582 -4.74 14.35 18.21
N VAL A 583 -4.10 15.37 18.74
CA VAL A 583 -4.12 16.76 18.21
C VAL A 583 -2.81 17.20 17.58
N ALA A 584 -1.74 16.44 17.77
CA ALA A 584 -0.42 16.71 17.19
C ALA A 584 0.18 15.44 16.60
N VAL A 585 1.12 15.62 15.70
CA VAL A 585 1.96 14.55 15.15
C VAL A 585 3.35 14.66 15.74
N GLY A 586 3.77 13.61 16.43
CA GLY A 586 5.13 13.47 16.96
C GLY A 586 6.04 12.72 16.02
N TYR A 587 7.29 13.16 15.88
CA TYR A 587 8.30 12.49 15.06
C TYR A 587 9.72 12.76 15.58
N ILE A 588 10.65 11.89 15.21
CA ILE A 588 12.05 11.99 15.62
C ILE A 588 12.91 12.63 14.51
N ASP A 589 13.77 13.55 14.93
CA ASP A 589 14.90 14.07 14.15
C ASP A 589 16.21 13.51 14.72
N ASN A 590 16.97 12.78 13.92
CA ASN A 590 18.27 12.20 14.29
C ASN A 590 19.48 12.86 13.60
N SER A 591 19.32 14.04 13.05
CA SER A 591 20.37 14.76 12.30
C SER A 591 21.51 15.24 13.21
N GLY A 592 21.26 15.41 14.51
CA GLY A 592 22.22 15.86 15.51
C GLY A 592 23.08 14.75 16.12
N LYS A 593 23.80 15.12 17.22
CA LYS A 593 24.50 14.15 18.07
C LYS A 593 23.51 13.26 18.88
N PHE A 594 22.39 13.84 19.23
CA PHE A 594 21.29 13.20 19.96
C PHE A 594 20.00 13.34 19.13
N SER A 595 19.10 12.42 19.28
CA SER A 595 17.77 12.49 18.71
C SER A 595 16.95 13.60 19.36
N ARG A 596 16.04 14.20 18.58
CA ARG A 596 15.11 15.22 19.05
C ARG A 596 13.70 14.78 18.76
N PHE A 597 12.83 14.91 19.73
CA PHE A 597 11.41 14.68 19.54
C PHE A 597 10.72 15.99 19.23
N ASN A 598 10.11 16.05 18.05
CA ASN A 598 9.34 17.20 17.57
C ASN A 598 7.85 16.87 17.56
N GLU A 599 7.04 17.83 17.98
CA GLU A 599 5.58 17.80 17.81
C GLU A 599 5.14 18.86 16.81
N MET A 600 4.35 18.42 15.84
CA MET A 600 3.71 19.27 14.84
C MET A 600 2.24 19.48 15.20
N THR A 601 1.85 20.72 15.43
CA THR A 601 0.49 21.13 15.77
C THR A 601 -0.09 22.03 14.69
N ASN A 602 -1.38 22.38 14.78
CA ASN A 602 -2.09 23.21 13.80
C ASN A 602 -2.01 22.67 12.36
N THR A 603 -2.16 21.37 12.21
CA THR A 603 -2.13 20.69 10.92
C THR A 603 -3.44 20.94 10.16
N SER A 604 -3.78 22.21 9.91
CA SER A 604 -4.94 22.61 9.13
C SER A 604 -4.57 22.83 7.66
N ARG A 605 -5.58 22.83 6.78
CA ARG A 605 -5.36 23.07 5.34
C ARG A 605 -4.83 24.49 5.04
N GLU A 606 -5.20 25.46 5.83
CA GLU A 606 -4.99 26.89 5.54
C GLU A 606 -3.74 27.46 6.20
N ASN A 607 -3.39 26.96 7.38
CA ASN A 607 -2.27 27.47 8.14
C ASN A 607 -1.06 26.52 8.10
N PRO A 608 0.15 27.04 8.01
CA PRO A 608 1.34 26.21 8.14
C PRO A 608 1.38 25.59 9.54
N PRO A 609 1.80 24.32 9.66
CA PRO A 609 1.94 23.67 10.95
C PRO A 609 3.01 24.35 11.80
N VAL A 610 2.77 24.36 13.11
CA VAL A 610 3.75 24.82 14.10
C VAL A 610 4.51 23.60 14.61
N VAL A 611 5.83 23.61 14.45
CA VAL A 611 6.69 22.55 14.95
C VAL A 611 7.39 23.02 16.22
N GLY A 612 7.23 22.26 17.30
CA GLY A 612 7.90 22.48 18.58
C GLY A 612 8.80 21.31 18.96
N GLU A 613 10.03 21.59 19.35
CA GLU A 613 10.96 20.60 19.90
C GLU A 613 10.60 20.33 21.36
N THR A 614 9.94 19.20 21.63
CA THR A 614 9.50 18.83 22.99
C THR A 614 10.66 18.32 23.85
N SER A 615 11.68 17.74 23.23
CA SER A 615 12.90 17.30 23.93
C SER A 615 13.89 18.42 24.28
N LYS A 616 13.52 19.69 24.03
CA LYS A 616 14.43 20.84 24.26
C LYS A 616 14.97 20.94 25.67
N LEU A 617 14.22 20.48 26.65
CA LEU A 617 14.61 20.50 28.07
C LEU A 617 15.54 19.33 28.46
N VAL A 618 15.67 18.34 27.58
CA VAL A 618 16.49 17.12 27.76
C VAL A 618 17.32 16.83 26.50
N PRO A 619 18.19 17.75 26.08
CA PRO A 619 18.84 17.68 24.76
C PRO A 619 19.80 16.51 24.59
N ALA A 620 20.25 15.86 25.66
CA ALA A 620 21.15 14.70 25.61
C ALA A 620 20.53 13.39 26.09
N LEU A 621 19.24 13.39 26.43
CA LEU A 621 18.55 12.21 26.96
C LEU A 621 18.37 11.13 25.88
N LEU A 622 17.95 11.51 24.67
CA LEU A 622 17.59 10.59 23.61
C LEU A 622 18.82 10.25 22.73
N PRO A 623 19.29 9.00 22.68
CA PRO A 623 20.43 8.62 21.83
C PRO A 623 20.07 8.79 20.34
N LYS A 624 21.10 8.96 19.50
CA LYS A 624 20.95 9.24 18.07
C LYS A 624 20.28 8.08 17.29
N ASP A 625 20.54 6.87 17.71
CA ASP A 625 20.21 5.62 17.02
C ASP A 625 19.00 4.90 17.63
N LEU A 626 17.99 5.68 17.99
CA LEU A 626 16.66 5.15 18.34
C LEU A 626 16.00 4.51 17.11
N ASP A 627 15.40 3.35 17.30
CA ASP A 627 14.74 2.54 16.25
C ASP A 627 13.39 1.96 16.68
N LEU A 628 13.00 2.12 17.95
CA LEU A 628 11.74 1.64 18.50
C LEU A 628 10.92 2.80 19.05
N ILE A 629 9.64 2.88 18.66
CA ILE A 629 8.68 3.84 19.18
C ILE A 629 7.30 3.21 19.28
N THR A 630 6.61 3.50 20.38
CA THR A 630 5.20 3.13 20.56
C THR A 630 4.51 4.17 21.42
N ASN A 631 3.18 4.31 21.30
CA ASN A 631 2.43 5.27 22.09
C ASN A 631 1.02 4.75 22.45
N SER A 632 0.51 5.18 23.60
CA SER A 632 -0.89 5.09 23.98
C SER A 632 -1.46 6.50 24.11
N ARG A 633 -2.54 6.77 23.37
CA ARG A 633 -3.28 8.05 23.49
C ARG A 633 -4.12 8.08 24.75
N GLU A 634 -4.68 6.95 25.12
CA GLU A 634 -5.52 6.75 26.30
C GLU A 634 -4.72 7.05 27.56
N ASN A 635 -3.51 6.50 27.66
CA ASN A 635 -2.60 6.73 28.79
C ASN A 635 -1.71 7.96 28.62
N SER A 636 -1.81 8.67 27.49
CA SER A 636 -1.02 9.86 27.19
C SER A 636 0.50 9.66 27.39
N ILE A 637 1.01 8.53 26.91
CA ILE A 637 2.41 8.10 27.05
C ILE A 637 3.01 7.75 25.69
N ILE A 638 4.28 8.12 25.52
CA ILE A 638 5.10 7.72 24.36
C ILE A 638 6.36 7.06 24.91
N LEU A 639 6.69 5.90 24.39
CA LEU A 639 7.88 5.14 24.78
C LEU A 639 8.81 4.98 23.58
N PHE A 640 10.07 5.34 23.80
CA PHE A 640 11.14 5.25 22.82
C PHE A 640 12.16 4.22 23.29
N GLY A 641 12.68 3.44 22.37
CA GLY A 641 13.69 2.43 22.67
C GLY A 641 14.75 2.34 21.57
N LYS A 642 15.74 1.53 21.87
CA LYS A 642 16.75 1.07 20.94
C LYS A 642 16.83 -0.44 21.03
N THR A 643 16.84 -1.12 19.91
CA THR A 643 17.02 -2.58 19.84
C THR A 643 18.30 -3.00 20.59
N ASN A 644 18.17 -4.01 21.43
CA ASN A 644 19.20 -4.53 22.31
C ASN A 644 19.69 -3.54 23.38
N SER A 645 18.87 -2.59 23.80
CA SER A 645 19.09 -1.72 24.96
C SER A 645 18.13 -2.06 26.10
N ASP A 646 18.60 -1.94 27.34
CA ASP A 646 17.81 -2.10 28.56
C ASP A 646 17.13 -0.81 29.01
N ILE A 647 17.31 0.30 28.27
CA ILE A 647 16.75 1.60 28.62
C ILE A 647 15.60 1.94 27.69
N VAL A 648 14.44 2.26 28.27
CA VAL A 648 13.28 2.82 27.60
C VAL A 648 13.13 4.28 28.04
N TYR A 649 13.02 5.17 27.09
CA TYR A 649 12.80 6.60 27.32
C TYR A 649 11.31 6.87 27.24
N GLY A 650 10.74 7.51 28.24
CA GLY A 650 9.32 7.79 28.29
C GLY A 650 9.04 9.29 28.25
N TYR A 651 7.98 9.63 27.58
CA TYR A 651 7.40 10.96 27.56
C TYR A 651 5.92 10.90 27.91
N ARG A 652 5.54 11.52 29.03
CA ARG A 652 4.15 11.63 29.45
C ARG A 652 3.64 13.05 29.23
N TYR A 653 2.45 13.15 28.67
CA TYR A 653 1.83 14.43 28.35
C TYR A 653 0.37 14.46 28.82
N LEU A 654 -0.11 15.64 29.20
CA LEU A 654 -1.53 15.88 29.47
C LEU A 654 -1.94 17.13 28.71
N ARG A 655 -2.89 16.98 27.80
CA ARG A 655 -3.49 18.08 27.07
C ARG A 655 -4.94 18.29 27.52
N LEU A 656 -5.28 19.53 27.82
CA LEU A 656 -6.67 19.96 28.07
C LEU A 656 -7.03 20.94 26.93
N GLY A 657 -7.76 20.43 25.94
CA GLY A 657 -7.95 21.15 24.69
C GLY A 657 -6.61 21.38 23.96
N ASN A 658 -6.29 22.63 23.64
CA ASN A 658 -5.03 22.99 22.98
C ASN A 658 -3.86 23.26 23.94
N GLU A 659 -4.10 23.26 25.25
CA GLU A 659 -3.05 23.54 26.24
C GLU A 659 -2.37 22.25 26.70
N LEU A 660 -1.04 22.23 26.65
CA LEU A 660 -0.20 21.19 27.22
C LEU A 660 -0.01 21.47 28.71
N LYS A 661 -0.70 20.74 29.57
CA LYS A 661 -0.64 20.91 31.06
C LYS A 661 0.47 20.11 31.70
N GLN A 662 0.83 18.97 31.12
CA GLN A 662 1.98 18.17 31.54
C GLN A 662 2.85 17.84 30.35
N SER A 663 4.18 17.91 30.55
CA SER A 663 5.22 17.50 29.60
C SER A 663 6.39 16.99 30.44
N ALA A 664 6.50 15.70 30.53
CA ALA A 664 7.39 15.05 31.50
C ALA A 664 8.18 13.90 30.87
N TRP A 665 9.49 14.01 30.92
CA TRP A 665 10.42 12.96 30.49
C TRP A 665 10.83 12.11 31.67
N PHE A 666 11.02 10.78 31.42
CA PHE A 666 11.49 9.83 32.40
C PHE A 666 12.21 8.67 31.70
N THR A 667 12.87 7.80 32.48
CA THR A 667 13.51 6.61 31.94
C THR A 667 13.08 5.38 32.71
N TRP A 668 12.94 4.27 31.97
CA TRP A 668 12.83 2.94 32.57
C TRP A 668 14.07 2.14 32.24
N LYS A 669 14.54 1.42 33.23
CA LYS A 669 15.58 0.42 33.07
C LYS A 669 14.95 -0.95 33.26
N ILE A 670 14.85 -1.66 32.15
CA ILE A 670 14.27 -3.01 32.13
C ILE A 670 15.34 -4.03 32.50
N ASN A 671 14.92 -5.17 33.04
CA ASN A 671 15.83 -6.19 33.52
C ASN A 671 16.77 -6.73 32.45
N ASN A 672 16.25 -6.99 31.25
CA ASN A 672 17.01 -7.45 30.08
C ASN A 672 16.85 -6.48 28.89
N PRO A 673 17.83 -6.40 27.99
CA PRO A 673 17.70 -5.59 26.79
C PRO A 673 16.51 -6.02 25.92
N ILE A 674 15.87 -5.05 25.26
CA ILE A 674 14.62 -5.22 24.50
C ILE A 674 14.94 -5.42 23.02
N LYS A 675 14.32 -6.42 22.39
CA LYS A 675 14.36 -6.65 20.93
C LYS A 675 13.27 -5.88 20.19
N TYR A 676 12.08 -5.85 20.75
CA TYR A 676 10.89 -5.24 20.15
C TYR A 676 9.90 -4.84 21.24
N HIS A 677 9.13 -3.76 21.00
CA HIS A 677 8.08 -3.35 21.93
C HIS A 677 6.87 -2.76 21.19
N PHE A 678 5.71 -2.80 21.83
CA PHE A 678 4.46 -2.22 21.32
C PHE A 678 3.48 -2.03 22.47
N ILE A 679 2.45 -1.21 22.24
CA ILE A 679 1.33 -1.02 23.17
C ILE A 679 0.06 -1.48 22.48
N ILE A 680 -0.73 -2.28 23.22
CA ILE A 680 -2.10 -2.63 22.84
C ILE A 680 -2.97 -2.27 24.04
N ASP A 681 -3.99 -1.45 23.78
CA ASP A 681 -4.88 -0.93 24.82
C ASP A 681 -4.09 -0.27 25.97
N ASP A 682 -4.17 -0.79 27.18
CA ASP A 682 -3.48 -0.28 28.37
C ASP A 682 -2.22 -1.08 28.73
N GLU A 683 -1.82 -2.01 27.90
CA GLU A 683 -0.70 -2.90 28.17
C GLU A 683 0.51 -2.60 27.26
N TYR A 684 1.65 -2.36 27.87
CA TYR A 684 2.94 -2.25 27.18
C TYR A 684 3.62 -3.61 27.13
N TYR A 685 3.73 -4.15 25.93
CA TYR A 685 4.41 -5.42 25.64
C TYR A 685 5.83 -5.18 25.17
N PHE A 686 6.75 -6.03 25.58
CA PHE A 686 8.11 -6.06 25.04
C PHE A 686 8.68 -7.47 25.06
N LEU A 687 9.52 -7.74 24.07
CA LEU A 687 10.28 -8.97 23.94
C LEU A 687 11.73 -8.68 24.32
N ASP A 688 12.27 -9.42 25.27
CA ASP A 688 13.66 -9.27 25.69
C ASP A 688 14.66 -10.12 24.87
N THR A 689 15.96 -9.94 25.13
CA THR A 689 17.02 -10.68 24.44
C THR A 689 17.03 -12.17 24.77
N ASP A 690 16.45 -12.57 25.88
CA ASP A 690 16.30 -13.97 26.29
C ASP A 690 15.04 -14.63 25.74
N ASN A 691 14.31 -13.91 24.89
CA ASN A 691 13.08 -14.32 24.22
C ASN A 691 11.88 -14.47 25.15
N PHE A 692 11.88 -13.80 26.29
CA PHE A 692 10.68 -13.70 27.09
C PHE A 692 9.82 -12.53 26.62
N LEU A 693 8.57 -12.82 26.32
CA LEU A 693 7.56 -11.80 26.13
C LEU A 693 7.05 -11.36 27.50
N GLN A 694 7.06 -10.07 27.75
CA GLN A 694 6.65 -9.48 29.01
C GLN A 694 5.66 -8.37 28.78
N LYS A 695 4.82 -8.06 29.77
CA LYS A 695 3.88 -6.95 29.71
C LYS A 695 3.92 -6.10 30.99
N ILE A 696 3.68 -4.80 30.84
CA ILE A 696 3.49 -3.84 31.93
C ILE A 696 2.11 -3.20 31.75
N ASN A 697 1.28 -3.21 32.76
CA ASN A 697 0.03 -2.47 32.77
C ASN A 697 0.32 -0.97 32.96
N LEU A 698 -0.23 -0.12 32.08
CA LEU A 698 -0.03 1.33 32.09
C LEU A 698 -1.06 2.07 32.95
N ILE A 699 -2.18 1.42 33.25
CA ILE A 699 -3.18 1.98 34.17
C ILE A 699 -2.65 1.83 35.60
N GLN A 700 -2.68 2.91 36.33
CA GLN A 700 -2.51 2.89 37.74
C GLN A 700 -3.87 2.75 38.41
N ASP A 701 -4.17 1.59 38.94
CA ASP A 701 -5.36 1.34 39.74
C ASP A 701 -4.98 1.16 41.23
N ASP A 702 -5.83 1.69 42.08
CA ASP A 702 -5.73 1.47 43.52
C ASP A 702 -6.34 0.11 43.98
N ASP A 703 -7.09 -0.55 43.05
CA ASP A 703 -7.63 -1.88 43.34
C ASP A 703 -6.52 -2.94 43.18
N PRO A 704 -6.15 -3.58 44.27
CA PRO A 704 -5.13 -4.64 44.21
C PRO A 704 -5.52 -5.85 43.35
N ASN A 705 -6.82 -5.96 43.01
CA ASN A 705 -7.31 -7.05 42.15
C ASN A 705 -7.31 -6.73 40.68
N PHE A 706 -7.02 -5.50 40.30
CA PHE A 706 -7.24 -5.03 38.91
C PHE A 706 -6.39 -5.79 37.86
N ASP A 707 -5.13 -6.01 38.09
CA ASP A 707 -4.25 -6.66 37.07
C ASP A 707 -3.55 -7.93 37.54
N GLN A 708 -3.77 -8.34 38.75
CA GLN A 708 -2.96 -9.38 39.37
C GLN A 708 -3.77 -10.57 39.93
N ASP A 709 -4.86 -10.90 39.23
CA ASP A 709 -5.64 -12.14 39.50
C ASP A 709 -5.94 -12.40 40.99
N ASN A 710 -6.45 -11.39 41.72
CA ASN A 710 -6.80 -11.42 43.14
C ASN A 710 -5.64 -11.22 44.11
N GLU A 711 -4.62 -10.49 43.74
CA GLU A 711 -3.50 -10.15 44.62
C GLU A 711 -3.90 -9.06 45.64
N ASN A 712 -3.35 -9.10 46.82
CA ASN A 712 -3.67 -8.14 47.89
C ASN A 712 -2.85 -6.85 47.82
N TYR A 713 -1.92 -6.73 46.86
CA TYR A 713 -1.15 -5.51 46.60
C TYR A 713 -0.43 -5.57 45.25
N ILE A 714 -0.07 -4.40 44.75
CA ILE A 714 0.65 -4.26 43.47
C ILE A 714 2.09 -4.73 43.66
N ILE A 715 2.53 -5.68 42.85
CA ILE A 715 3.90 -6.24 42.85
C ILE A 715 4.78 -5.40 41.91
N HIS A 716 5.88 -4.92 42.43
CA HIS A 716 6.89 -4.20 41.68
C HIS A 716 8.13 -5.07 41.45
N LEU A 717 7.97 -6.09 40.61
CA LEU A 717 9.04 -7.00 40.17
C LEU A 717 9.09 -7.04 38.64
N ASP A 718 10.26 -7.15 38.07
CA ASP A 718 10.43 -7.39 36.64
C ASP A 718 10.48 -8.87 36.33
N ASN A 719 9.95 -9.21 35.15
CA ASN A 719 9.93 -10.56 34.60
C ASN A 719 9.31 -11.58 35.58
N TRP A 720 8.26 -11.15 36.32
CA TRP A 720 7.66 -11.98 37.34
C TRP A 720 6.67 -13.01 36.78
N THR A 721 6.56 -14.13 37.47
CA THR A 721 5.57 -15.19 37.23
C THR A 721 5.29 -15.93 38.53
N THR A 722 4.36 -16.87 38.50
CA THR A 722 4.04 -17.72 39.65
C THR A 722 4.96 -18.93 39.68
N VAL A 723 5.29 -19.34 40.89
CA VAL A 723 6.02 -20.58 41.14
C VAL A 723 5.29 -21.43 42.19
N GLY A 724 5.37 -22.74 42.05
CA GLY A 724 4.78 -23.68 42.99
C GLY A 724 5.52 -23.71 44.33
N ASN A 725 5.06 -24.57 45.25
CA ASN A 725 5.62 -24.72 46.59
C ASN A 725 6.99 -25.38 46.57
N GLY A 726 7.89 -24.90 47.41
CA GLY A 726 9.20 -25.51 47.64
C GLY A 726 9.22 -26.60 48.69
N SER A 727 10.35 -27.24 48.86
CA SER A 727 10.61 -28.26 49.89
C SER A 727 11.34 -27.62 51.08
N TYR A 728 10.63 -27.45 52.20
CA TYR A 728 11.18 -26.81 53.41
C TYR A 728 11.98 -27.78 54.28
N ASN A 729 13.18 -27.37 54.68
CA ASN A 729 14.01 -28.09 55.66
C ASN A 729 14.00 -27.31 56.96
N SER A 730 13.34 -27.91 57.99
CA SER A 730 13.21 -27.32 59.34
C SER A 730 14.53 -27.19 60.10
N SER A 731 15.54 -27.99 59.75
CA SER A 731 16.86 -27.97 60.45
C SER A 731 17.71 -26.80 59.95
N THR A 732 17.68 -26.49 58.63
CA THR A 732 18.42 -25.40 58.04
C THR A 732 17.58 -24.09 57.90
N LYS A 733 16.27 -24.20 58.14
CA LYS A 733 15.27 -23.12 57.94
C LYS A 733 15.28 -22.52 56.53
N VAL A 734 15.51 -23.36 55.54
CA VAL A 734 15.60 -22.99 54.14
C VAL A 734 14.63 -23.82 53.32
N THR A 735 13.96 -23.22 52.37
CA THR A 735 13.14 -23.90 51.37
C THR A 735 13.93 -24.03 50.06
N THR A 736 13.92 -25.20 49.47
CA THR A 736 14.53 -25.47 48.15
C THR A 736 13.45 -25.59 47.10
N PHE A 737 13.63 -24.88 46.01
CA PHE A 737 12.85 -24.99 44.79
C PHE A 737 13.70 -25.69 43.75
N ALA A 738 13.29 -26.90 43.35
CA ALA A 738 14.01 -27.73 42.39
C ALA A 738 13.35 -27.65 40.98
N ASN A 739 14.13 -27.97 39.93
CA ASN A 739 13.70 -28.01 38.55
C ASN A 739 13.18 -26.63 38.02
N GLN A 740 13.92 -25.60 38.35
CA GLN A 740 13.60 -24.21 37.96
C GLN A 740 14.57 -23.71 36.88
N SER A 741 14.95 -24.56 35.92
CA SER A 741 15.92 -24.22 34.86
C SER A 741 15.50 -22.99 34.05
N ASP A 742 14.21 -22.81 33.82
CA ASP A 742 13.66 -21.64 33.08
C ASP A 742 13.96 -20.29 33.75
N TRP A 743 14.32 -20.32 35.03
CA TRP A 743 14.68 -19.14 35.81
C TRP A 743 16.19 -19.01 36.02
N ILE A 744 16.87 -20.11 36.22
CA ILE A 744 18.22 -20.13 36.69
C ILE A 744 19.23 -19.82 35.60
N ASP A 745 18.98 -20.24 34.38
CA ASP A 745 19.82 -19.88 33.21
C ASP A 745 19.86 -18.38 32.97
N GLN A 746 18.95 -17.62 33.57
CA GLN A 746 18.81 -16.19 33.43
C GLN A 746 19.24 -15.39 34.66
N VAL A 747 19.74 -16.00 35.65
CA VAL A 747 20.21 -15.39 36.93
C VAL A 747 21.39 -14.44 36.73
N THR A 748 22.00 -14.41 35.54
CA THR A 748 22.99 -13.40 35.18
C THR A 748 22.41 -12.06 34.79
N SER A 749 21.12 -11.80 35.15
CA SER A 749 20.57 -10.47 34.94
C SER A 749 21.41 -9.39 35.61
N PRO A 750 21.98 -8.44 34.90
CA PRO A 750 22.87 -7.45 35.47
C PRO A 750 22.15 -6.43 36.37
N ASN A 751 20.82 -6.47 36.44
CA ASN A 751 20.03 -5.35 36.89
C ASN A 751 19.12 -5.62 38.09
N GLY A 752 19.24 -6.72 38.81
CA GLY A 752 18.44 -6.92 39.98
C GLY A 752 18.63 -8.29 40.70
N ASP A 753 18.27 -8.34 41.95
CA ASP A 753 18.26 -9.61 42.71
C ASP A 753 16.98 -10.40 42.42
N LEU A 754 17.09 -11.71 42.24
CA LEU A 754 15.94 -12.59 42.13
C LEU A 754 15.32 -12.78 43.52
N VAL A 755 14.02 -12.55 43.64
CA VAL A 755 13.29 -12.66 44.89
C VAL A 755 12.01 -13.47 44.75
N LEU A 756 11.60 -14.06 45.86
CA LEU A 756 10.31 -14.71 46.02
C LEU A 756 9.41 -13.84 46.88
N VAL A 757 8.15 -13.69 46.51
CA VAL A 757 7.13 -12.92 47.22
C VAL A 757 5.93 -13.82 47.50
N ASP A 758 5.41 -13.78 48.70
CA ASP A 758 4.26 -14.58 49.18
C ASP A 758 2.99 -13.75 49.13
N LEU A 759 2.03 -14.23 48.39
CA LEU A 759 0.75 -13.52 48.14
C LEU A 759 -0.46 -14.36 48.57
N ASP A 760 -0.29 -15.32 49.43
CA ASP A 760 -1.42 -16.11 49.91
C ASP A 760 -2.42 -15.23 50.69
N THR A 761 -3.53 -14.89 50.04
CA THR A 761 -4.61 -14.02 50.54
C THR A 761 -5.29 -14.55 51.81
N GLY A 762 -5.14 -15.82 52.10
CA GLY A 762 -5.69 -16.49 53.29
C GLY A 762 -4.72 -16.59 54.47
N SER A 763 -3.49 -16.18 54.30
CA SER A 763 -2.45 -16.35 55.30
C SER A 763 -2.03 -15.05 55.97
N THR A 764 -1.42 -15.18 57.16
CA THR A 764 -0.73 -14.08 57.86
C THR A 764 0.61 -13.73 57.22
N ARG A 765 0.90 -14.18 55.97
CA ARG A 765 2.19 -14.04 55.30
C ARG A 765 2.18 -13.16 54.07
N ILE A 766 1.11 -12.42 53.83
CA ILE A 766 0.97 -11.53 52.68
C ILE A 766 2.20 -10.63 52.55
N ALA A 767 2.75 -10.57 51.32
CA ALA A 767 3.86 -9.71 50.93
C ALA A 767 5.20 -9.98 51.62
N ARG A 768 5.33 -11.08 52.30
CA ARG A 768 6.65 -11.56 52.71
C ARG A 768 7.50 -11.79 51.51
N TYR A 769 8.71 -11.25 51.47
CA TYR A 769 9.65 -11.51 50.37
C TYR A 769 11.01 -12.00 50.92
N ALA A 770 11.72 -12.74 50.08
CA ALA A 770 13.08 -13.16 50.40
C ALA A 770 13.94 -13.30 49.15
N LYS A 771 15.24 -13.01 49.25
CA LYS A 771 16.18 -13.18 48.14
C LYS A 771 16.42 -14.66 47.89
N CYS A 772 16.39 -15.03 46.63
CA CYS A 772 16.73 -16.36 46.17
C CYS A 772 18.25 -16.52 46.08
N THR A 773 18.75 -17.65 46.52
CA THR A 773 20.15 -18.04 46.34
C THR A 773 20.21 -19.23 45.41
N VAL A 774 20.77 -19.03 44.23
CA VAL A 774 20.95 -20.09 43.23
C VAL A 774 22.01 -21.05 43.71
N THR A 775 21.68 -22.32 43.72
CA THR A 775 22.55 -23.39 44.23
C THR A 775 23.19 -24.20 43.11
N ASN A 776 22.52 -24.34 41.99
CA ASN A 776 22.99 -25.00 40.77
C ASN A 776 22.19 -24.55 39.58
N THR A 777 22.33 -25.20 38.44
CA THR A 777 21.64 -24.84 37.18
C THR A 777 20.13 -25.01 37.21
N ASP A 778 19.59 -25.75 38.15
CA ASP A 778 18.17 -26.12 38.19
C ASP A 778 17.49 -25.78 39.52
N ASP A 779 18.25 -25.40 40.57
CA ASP A 779 17.70 -25.22 41.88
C ASP A 779 18.10 -23.89 42.50
N PHE A 780 17.17 -23.28 43.24
CA PHE A 780 17.47 -22.16 44.11
C PHE A 780 16.92 -22.40 45.53
N THR A 781 17.47 -21.73 46.49
CA THR A 781 17.05 -21.77 47.88
C THR A 781 16.62 -20.41 48.38
N VAL A 782 15.63 -20.41 49.28
CA VAL A 782 15.09 -19.21 49.92
C VAL A 782 15.04 -19.40 51.41
N PRO A 783 15.48 -18.43 52.25
CA PRO A 783 15.33 -18.52 53.70
C PRO A 783 13.85 -18.49 54.10
N GLY A 784 13.51 -19.27 55.11
CA GLY A 784 12.15 -19.38 55.60
C GLY A 784 11.38 -20.59 55.09
N ASP A 785 10.13 -20.72 55.52
CA ASP A 785 9.21 -21.76 55.09
C ASP A 785 8.31 -21.24 53.96
N TRP A 786 8.49 -21.78 52.77
CA TRP A 786 7.78 -21.47 51.52
C TRP A 786 7.17 -22.77 50.95
N SER A 787 6.78 -23.67 51.82
CA SER A 787 6.25 -24.98 51.41
C SER A 787 4.73 -24.95 51.15
N THR A 788 4.07 -23.83 51.41
CA THR A 788 2.61 -23.67 51.21
C THR A 788 2.29 -22.29 50.70
N GLY A 789 1.28 -22.16 49.86
CA GLY A 789 0.81 -20.90 49.31
C GLY A 789 1.17 -20.73 47.82
N THR A 790 0.76 -19.62 47.24
CA THR A 790 1.14 -19.19 45.91
C THR A 790 2.25 -18.16 46.01
N HIS A 791 3.32 -18.34 45.28
CA HIS A 791 4.48 -17.47 45.35
C HIS A 791 4.73 -16.85 43.99
N TYR A 792 5.14 -15.56 44.01
CA TYR A 792 5.62 -14.86 42.86
C TYR A 792 7.14 -14.79 42.92
N ILE A 793 7.76 -15.05 41.77
CA ILE A 793 9.20 -14.97 41.59
C ILE A 793 9.50 -13.93 40.48
N GLY A 794 10.49 -13.08 40.70
CA GLY A 794 10.88 -12.06 39.74
C GLY A 794 12.12 -11.29 40.22
N TYR A 795 12.50 -10.28 39.46
CA TYR A 795 13.69 -9.49 39.73
C TYR A 795 13.33 -8.14 40.35
N LEU A 796 14.04 -7.77 41.42
CA LEU A 796 13.97 -6.42 41.97
C LEU A 796 14.57 -5.42 40.98
N TYR A 797 13.98 -4.25 40.91
CA TYR A 797 14.50 -3.11 40.14
C TYR A 797 14.51 -1.83 40.96
N ASP A 798 15.42 -0.95 40.65
CA ASP A 798 15.59 0.32 41.34
C ASP A 798 14.60 1.37 40.84
N TYR A 799 13.81 1.95 41.72
CA TYR A 799 13.17 3.24 41.52
C TYR A 799 14.11 4.30 42.08
N GLN A 800 14.50 5.29 41.29
CA GLN A 800 15.42 6.33 41.73
C GLN A 800 14.97 7.72 41.22
N VAL A 801 15.08 8.69 42.16
CA VAL A 801 14.82 10.11 41.84
C VAL A 801 16.01 10.94 42.33
N ASP A 802 16.66 11.68 41.39
CA ASP A 802 17.74 12.60 41.70
C ASP A 802 17.19 14.02 41.76
N PHE A 803 17.11 14.58 42.95
CA PHE A 803 16.54 15.90 43.16
C PHE A 803 17.48 17.02 42.66
N PRO A 804 16.90 18.15 42.19
CA PRO A 804 17.66 19.35 41.90
C PRO A 804 18.17 19.98 43.21
N LYS A 805 19.13 20.86 43.16
CA LYS A 805 19.52 21.68 44.30
C LYS A 805 18.39 22.64 44.69
N PHE A 806 18.13 22.75 45.97
CA PHE A 806 17.07 23.60 46.49
C PHE A 806 17.54 25.09 46.57
N TYR A 807 16.85 25.93 45.84
CA TYR A 807 17.08 27.40 45.81
C TYR A 807 15.84 28.11 46.28
N VAL A 808 16.06 29.29 46.85
CA VAL A 808 14.97 30.17 47.20
C VAL A 808 14.26 30.65 45.96
N THR A 809 12.97 30.44 45.90
CA THR A 809 12.09 30.93 44.84
C THR A 809 11.33 32.14 45.29
N GLN A 810 11.26 33.12 44.43
CA GLN A 810 10.42 34.32 44.66
C GLN A 810 9.39 34.39 43.54
N GLN A 811 8.13 34.51 43.89
CA GLN A 811 7.07 34.74 42.93
C GLN A 811 7.10 36.20 42.48
N GLN A 812 7.33 36.43 41.21
CA GLN A 812 7.31 37.76 40.62
C GLN A 812 6.25 37.81 39.50
N GLY A 813 5.02 38.17 39.87
CA GLY A 813 3.87 38.06 38.96
C GLY A 813 3.51 36.59 38.68
N GLN A 814 3.41 36.22 37.42
CA GLN A 814 3.15 34.84 37.00
C GLN A 814 4.44 34.01 36.87
N SER A 815 5.63 34.56 37.02
CA SER A 815 6.91 33.86 36.86
C SER A 815 7.57 33.57 38.22
N ILE A 816 8.21 32.41 38.32
CA ILE A 816 9.02 32.03 39.47
C ILE A 816 10.47 32.40 39.19
N LYS A 817 11.09 33.17 40.04
CA LYS A 817 12.50 33.58 39.93
C LYS A 817 13.30 32.92 41.07
N TYR A 818 14.41 32.32 40.73
CA TYR A 818 15.36 31.80 41.69
C TYR A 818 16.37 32.88 42.12
N ASP A 819 16.66 32.98 43.40
CA ASP A 819 17.71 33.86 43.92
C ASP A 819 19.05 33.12 43.91
N ALA A 820 19.80 33.24 42.80
CA ALA A 820 21.12 32.66 42.62
C ALA A 820 22.22 33.34 43.48
N SER A 821 21.96 34.54 43.96
CA SER A 821 22.97 35.31 44.73
C SER A 821 22.93 35.02 46.22
N ALA A 822 21.85 34.41 46.67
CA ALA A 822 21.66 34.08 48.10
C ALA A 822 22.54 32.92 48.56
N SER A 823 23.01 32.99 49.79
CA SER A 823 23.54 31.83 50.49
C SER A 823 22.42 31.13 51.23
N VAL A 824 22.17 29.88 50.86
CA VAL A 824 21.15 29.06 51.53
C VAL A 824 21.87 27.92 52.28
N VAL A 825 21.59 27.78 53.57
CA VAL A 825 21.98 26.62 54.35
C VAL A 825 20.71 25.83 54.61
N LEU A 826 20.64 24.65 53.98
CA LEU A 826 19.53 23.71 54.17
C LEU A 826 19.65 23.06 55.56
N HIS A 827 18.60 23.15 56.37
CA HIS A 827 18.54 22.44 57.62
C HIS A 827 17.94 21.04 57.43
N ARG A 828 16.83 20.96 56.71
CA ARG A 828 16.12 19.72 56.47
C ARG A 828 15.30 19.78 55.22
N VAL A 829 15.07 18.60 54.65
CA VAL A 829 14.10 18.38 53.57
C VAL A 829 13.09 17.38 54.05
N LYS A 830 11.80 17.70 53.91
CA LYS A 830 10.70 16.78 54.19
C LYS A 830 10.16 16.26 52.86
N LEU A 831 10.10 14.93 52.71
CA LEU A 831 9.45 14.29 51.57
C LEU A 831 8.10 13.73 52.04
N ASN A 832 7.06 13.91 51.23
CA ASN A 832 5.73 13.37 51.50
C ASN A 832 5.41 12.33 50.44
N PHE A 833 5.01 11.22 50.87
CA PHE A 833 4.72 10.06 50.01
C PHE A 833 3.22 9.73 50.06
N GLY A 834 2.71 9.16 48.96
CA GLY A 834 1.51 8.34 48.95
C GLY A 834 1.84 6.91 49.34
N LYS A 835 1.29 5.93 48.64
CA LYS A 835 1.61 4.53 48.87
C LYS A 835 3.11 4.30 48.82
N VAL A 836 3.70 3.85 49.89
CA VAL A 836 5.14 3.64 49.98
C VAL A 836 5.50 2.50 50.94
N GLY A 837 6.41 1.64 50.50
CA GLY A 837 7.04 0.61 51.31
C GLY A 837 8.41 1.05 51.80
N LEU A 838 9.43 0.20 51.64
CA LEU A 838 10.81 0.49 52.00
C LEU A 838 11.47 1.42 50.98
N TYR A 839 12.15 2.45 51.44
CA TYR A 839 12.95 3.32 50.61
C TYR A 839 14.18 3.82 51.34
N SER A 840 15.14 4.34 50.63
CA SER A 840 16.34 4.96 51.17
C SER A 840 16.56 6.36 50.60
N THR A 841 17.21 7.18 51.39
CA THR A 841 17.67 8.50 50.95
C THR A 841 19.17 8.59 51.07
N THR A 842 19.83 9.07 49.99
CA THR A 842 21.28 9.29 49.98
C THR A 842 21.57 10.75 49.88
N ILE A 843 22.35 11.26 50.82
CA ILE A 843 22.82 12.65 50.83
C ILE A 843 24.31 12.65 50.44
N LYS A 844 24.61 13.32 49.32
CA LYS A 844 25.99 13.54 48.87
C LYS A 844 26.35 14.98 49.19
N ARG A 845 27.39 15.17 50.01
CA ARG A 845 27.89 16.51 50.41
C ARG A 845 29.32 16.69 49.96
N LEU A 846 29.63 17.82 49.37
CA LEU A 846 30.97 18.08 48.83
C LEU A 846 32.02 17.98 49.95
N GLY A 847 33.01 17.09 49.74
CA GLY A 847 34.10 16.86 50.73
C GLY A 847 33.72 16.01 51.94
N LYS A 848 32.55 15.39 51.95
CA LYS A 848 32.13 14.45 53.00
C LYS A 848 31.77 13.09 52.40
N ALA A 849 31.83 12.04 53.20
CA ALA A 849 31.32 10.72 52.81
C ALA A 849 29.84 10.81 52.49
N GLU A 850 29.38 9.98 51.55
CA GLU A 850 27.95 9.82 51.26
C GLU A 850 27.27 9.21 52.49
N TYR A 851 26.07 9.71 52.78
CA TYR A 851 25.25 9.21 53.89
C TYR A 851 23.96 8.67 53.31
N THR A 852 23.70 7.38 53.55
CA THR A 852 22.46 6.73 53.12
C THR A 852 21.72 6.30 54.39
N GLU A 853 20.43 6.58 54.41
CA GLU A 853 19.52 6.16 55.49
C GLU A 853 18.35 5.41 54.85
N GLU A 854 18.05 4.26 55.42
CA GLU A 854 16.92 3.41 55.02
C GLU A 854 15.73 3.72 55.92
N TYR A 855 14.56 3.84 55.30
CA TYR A 855 13.30 4.14 55.98
C TYR A 855 12.31 3.01 55.74
N GLU A 856 11.76 2.52 56.80
CA GLU A 856 10.66 1.56 56.78
C GLU A 856 9.39 2.31 57.18
N SER A 857 8.45 2.46 56.28
CA SER A 857 7.17 3.08 56.56
C SER A 857 6.23 2.17 57.36
N ALA A 858 6.46 0.87 57.30
CA ALA A 858 5.88 -0.15 58.16
C ALA A 858 6.99 -1.08 58.65
N THR A 859 6.72 -1.90 59.62
CA THR A 859 7.66 -2.93 60.10
C THR A 859 7.80 -4.05 59.08
N LEU A 860 8.32 -3.69 57.93
CA LEU A 860 8.58 -4.63 56.82
C LEU A 860 9.84 -5.43 57.12
N ASN A 861 9.67 -6.43 57.91
CA ASN A 861 10.70 -7.43 58.11
C ASN A 861 10.34 -8.63 57.22
N GLU A 862 11.30 -9.14 56.42
CA GLU A 862 11.10 -10.36 55.62
C GLU A 862 10.54 -11.54 56.43
N TYR A 863 10.60 -11.47 57.72
CA TYR A 863 10.08 -12.47 58.65
C TYR A 863 8.84 -12.01 59.44
N ASN A 864 8.34 -10.82 59.23
CA ASN A 864 7.18 -10.32 59.93
C ASN A 864 5.90 -10.61 59.17
N VAL A 865 5.05 -11.43 59.77
CA VAL A 865 3.96 -12.13 59.11
C VAL A 865 2.61 -11.41 59.24
N SER A 866 2.55 -10.22 59.76
CA SER A 866 1.25 -9.57 60.09
C SER A 866 1.08 -8.14 59.52
N ASP A 867 2.12 -7.61 58.88
CA ASP A 867 2.09 -6.20 58.49
C ASP A 867 1.86 -6.02 56.98
N ALA A 868 1.13 -4.96 56.62
CA ALA A 868 0.94 -4.59 55.23
C ALA A 868 2.27 -4.22 54.54
N PRO A 869 2.48 -4.55 53.24
CA PRO A 869 3.75 -4.33 52.54
C PRO A 869 4.07 -2.85 52.32
N TYR A 870 3.11 -2.00 52.50
CA TYR A 870 3.21 -0.54 52.34
C TYR A 870 2.19 0.17 53.21
N VAL A 871 2.38 1.48 53.35
CA VAL A 871 1.41 2.41 53.96
C VAL A 871 0.86 3.36 52.89
N ASP A 872 -0.36 3.83 53.10
CA ASP A 872 -1.04 4.70 52.14
C ASP A 872 -0.46 6.14 52.08
N GLU A 873 0.06 6.62 53.24
CA GLU A 873 0.72 7.92 53.34
C GLU A 873 1.88 7.84 54.32
N ASP A 874 2.99 8.46 53.98
CA ASP A 874 4.13 8.62 54.86
C ASP A 874 4.82 9.98 54.65
N SER A 875 5.56 10.42 55.67
CA SER A 875 6.39 11.62 55.50
C SER A 875 7.69 11.47 56.29
N VAL A 876 8.81 11.71 55.65
CA VAL A 876 10.12 11.67 56.28
C VAL A 876 10.77 13.06 56.28
N THR A 877 11.48 13.36 57.38
CA THR A 877 12.29 14.54 57.49
C THR A 877 13.77 14.22 57.49
N ILE A 878 14.47 14.67 56.46
CA ILE A 878 15.89 14.35 56.22
C ILE A 878 16.74 15.50 56.67
N PRO A 879 17.61 15.34 57.70
CA PRO A 879 18.49 16.38 58.21
C PRO A 879 19.69 16.58 57.27
N ILE A 880 19.92 17.78 56.78
CA ILE A 880 20.98 18.09 55.79
C ILE A 880 22.13 18.91 56.44
N TYR A 881 21.84 20.03 57.01
CA TYR A 881 22.77 20.99 57.66
C TYR A 881 24.01 21.29 56.81
N ASP A 882 23.81 21.63 55.55
CA ASP A 882 24.86 22.08 54.65
C ASP A 882 24.33 23.11 53.63
N ARG A 883 25.23 23.73 52.85
CA ARG A 883 24.84 24.66 51.80
C ARG A 883 24.14 23.93 50.65
N ASN A 884 23.11 24.55 50.13
CA ASN A 884 22.36 23.97 48.98
C ASN A 884 23.25 23.62 47.81
N ILE A 885 24.28 24.43 47.49
CA ILE A 885 25.22 24.21 46.39
C ILE A 885 26.13 22.98 46.56
N ASN A 886 26.32 22.52 47.81
CA ASN A 886 27.20 21.45 48.16
C ASN A 886 26.45 20.08 48.31
N THR A 887 25.14 20.10 48.24
CA THR A 887 24.31 18.97 48.64
C THR A 887 23.52 18.46 47.43
N ASP A 888 23.57 17.13 47.22
CA ASP A 888 22.70 16.43 46.34
C ASP A 888 21.90 15.42 47.15
N LEU A 889 20.60 15.29 46.87
CA LEU A 889 19.69 14.36 47.50
C LEU A 889 19.19 13.36 46.47
N ILE A 890 19.22 12.09 46.80
CA ILE A 890 18.74 10.99 45.96
C ILE A 890 17.76 10.17 46.79
N LEU A 891 16.59 9.89 46.23
CA LEU A 891 15.61 8.92 46.74
C LEU A 891 15.76 7.62 45.94
N LYS A 892 15.77 6.48 46.66
CA LYS A 892 15.84 5.17 45.98
C LYS A 892 14.93 4.17 46.72
N SER A 893 14.21 3.34 45.97
CA SER A 893 13.47 2.17 46.48
C SER A 893 13.73 0.96 45.59
N THR A 894 14.21 -0.12 46.20
CA THR A 894 14.48 -1.40 45.53
C THR A 894 13.52 -2.48 46.04
N HIS A 895 12.57 -2.13 46.84
CA HIS A 895 11.59 -3.04 47.47
C HIS A 895 10.49 -3.45 46.46
N PRO A 896 9.90 -4.67 46.54
CA PRO A 896 8.81 -5.08 45.64
C PRO A 896 7.46 -4.37 45.88
N ALA A 897 7.39 -3.39 46.77
CA ALA A 897 6.22 -2.59 47.08
C ALA A 897 6.19 -1.24 46.32
N PRO A 898 5.04 -0.57 46.28
CA PRO A 898 4.92 0.77 45.68
C PRO A 898 5.86 1.80 46.34
N ALA A 899 6.19 2.83 45.60
CA ALA A 899 6.85 4.04 46.10
C ALA A 899 6.38 5.26 45.31
N THR A 900 5.59 6.12 45.93
CA THR A 900 4.98 7.27 45.32
C THR A 900 5.40 8.55 46.02
N LEU A 901 6.19 9.39 45.37
CA LEU A 901 6.56 10.72 45.84
C LEU A 901 5.52 11.73 45.39
N ILE A 902 4.83 12.37 46.34
CA ILE A 902 3.83 13.38 46.06
C ILE A 902 4.46 14.77 46.04
N SER A 903 5.08 15.16 47.15
CA SER A 903 5.58 16.52 47.34
C SER A 903 6.82 16.56 48.22
N SER A 904 7.47 17.69 48.25
CA SER A 904 8.52 17.97 49.24
C SER A 904 8.43 19.38 49.79
N SER A 905 9.00 19.59 50.98
CA SER A 905 9.27 20.89 51.50
C SER A 905 10.68 20.94 52.11
N TRP A 906 11.26 22.11 52.12
CA TRP A 906 12.58 22.29 52.73
C TRP A 906 12.61 23.52 53.60
N GLU A 907 13.45 23.49 54.59
CA GLU A 907 13.66 24.57 55.53
C GLU A 907 15.15 24.88 55.63
N GLY A 908 15.47 26.14 55.85
CA GLY A 908 16.86 26.55 55.93
C GLY A 908 17.04 28.02 56.32
N ASP A 909 18.26 28.44 56.39
CA ASP A 909 18.63 29.84 56.60
C ASP A 909 19.01 30.49 55.22
N TYR A 910 18.43 31.65 55.04
CA TYR A 910 18.62 32.45 53.83
C TYR A 910 19.38 33.72 54.19
N THR A 911 20.46 34.00 53.42
CA THR A 911 21.21 35.25 53.54
C THR A 911 21.30 35.88 52.16
N PRO A 912 20.55 36.95 51.87
CA PRO A 912 20.70 37.67 50.59
C PRO A 912 22.06 38.35 50.52
N LYS A 913 22.71 38.22 49.40
CA LYS A 913 23.97 38.96 49.09
C LYS A 913 23.62 40.34 48.59
N TYR A 914 23.68 41.33 49.47
CA TYR A 914 23.65 42.73 49.03
C TYR A 914 25.04 43.14 48.64
N TYR A 915 25.27 43.44 47.37
CA TYR A 915 26.40 44.18 46.97
C TYR A 915 26.18 45.62 47.41
N ARG A 916 26.83 46.02 48.50
CA ARG A 916 27.00 47.45 48.76
C ARG A 916 27.88 47.98 47.62
N ARG A 917 27.29 48.84 46.78
CA ARG A 917 28.12 49.76 46.00
C ARG A 917 28.81 50.65 46.99
N ALA A 918 30.14 50.51 47.05
CA ALA A 918 30.98 51.49 47.79
C ALA A 918 30.98 52.80 47.02
#